data_a3d7dac350b5730dd75bfbad1de74f63
#
_entry.id   a3d7dac350b5730dd75bfbad1de74f63
#
_cell.length_a   1.000
_cell.length_b   1.000
_cell.length_c   1.000
_cell.angle_alpha   90.00
_cell.angle_beta   90.00
_cell.angle_gamma   90.00
#
_symmetry.space_group_name_H-M   'P 1'
#
loop_
_entity.id
_entity.type
_entity.pdbx_description
1 polymer ?
#
loop_
_entity_poly.entity_id
_entity_poly.type
_entity_poly.pdbx_seq_one_letter_code
_entity_poly.pdbx_strand_id
1 'polypeptide(L)'
;MNLKQLKGVITRTGKMAFPEHRDLSRQLGADSMVLLKNNDILPITKGKVALFGAGAVDTIFCGILYNYVFTDGNVNVKQGLLNNGFTFSTDSWLSKMEKAAKQVGREYPAGTKSSKIKGGIRALAPEVPISKADIAEAVLGTDTCIYVYRRAYIDTPEYKENKPYKLTQVEQDNLDIITNTFKNVILILNSGMIEMAAIARQKNIKGIIMMGIPGMEAGNALADVLTGAVNPSGHLTNTWAKKYKDYSTCYNQTAQAKFAKDNEVDYKEGIYVGYRYFDAFDVAPLYPFGYGLSYTTFESKLEYFEASWISILMRVKVTNTGKCAGRHVVQVYCSQPDGKIIKPYQVLCSMSKTGKLKPGESEEITLKIPIMSLTSFDEDITAWVMEKGDYLFRVGNSSKDTKVFAKVVLDKDTVIKKVTNVLAPNKELTFIEPPPRKTEEEGYIQAAALSGDDYNSFNRVVKPQNEVTTYVKEGSNYSSYVNTNAYEIPFRTYENIEEVIPNSSSTFIDVVKGKVSMEEFVASLSPEILARIVIGALDENKINSVNRFTFNFSLDNKNLDIAAKTTNQFATTLGIPGVNIADGPSGLHIQGVPCTCFPSPNNMAQTWDMSAMVRMGRAYGREMEANDIDYCLAPALNINRNPMWNRAYEFYSEDPALSGILGAGFVMGVKRYEGRNVIVKNLATYNQESRAADININVSRRTFGEIYLRPFSVCQFMVKPAGFLSSGNKVNGMYSSSQKGINIDIARNDWGFNGFVMSDWGSPSDKGSDIHAGCDLIMPGFDPDKLLEAMMNVPPTFEADGYVTVVEKHIVYNRPMIQYEMWGSFLPDKEGDTYISTSVEPSQQLNEKLKRLEQEGICEIKVEVDGSKTITYKGFNRGPYLALGDLQQAVIHILSEIKSTNSMQKLIKKANI
;
A
#
# COMPACT_ATOMS: atom_id res chain seq x y z
N MET A 1 -0.23 24.45 27.04
CA MET A 1 -1.54 23.85 27.46
C MET A 1 -1.22 22.62 28.29
N ASN A 2 -1.70 22.52 29.53
CA ASN A 2 -1.39 21.37 30.35
C ASN A 2 -2.36 20.20 30.04
N LEU A 3 -2.04 18.98 30.48
CA LEU A 3 -2.85 17.78 30.28
C LEU A 3 -4.35 17.93 30.65
N LYS A 4 -4.67 18.85 31.59
CA LYS A 4 -6.06 19.20 31.95
C LYS A 4 -6.76 19.98 30.84
N GLN A 5 -6.02 20.84 30.13
CA GLN A 5 -6.57 21.59 28.98
C GLN A 5 -6.71 20.71 27.73
N LEU A 6 -5.81 19.70 27.54
CA LEU A 6 -5.95 18.67 26.51
C LEU A 6 -7.04 17.66 26.85
N LYS A 7 -7.13 17.21 28.12
CA LYS A 7 -8.30 16.48 28.58
C LYS A 7 -9.59 17.30 28.36
N GLY A 8 -9.54 18.63 28.55
CA GLY A 8 -10.65 19.52 28.25
C GLY A 8 -10.99 19.65 26.76
N VAL A 9 -10.02 19.53 25.85
CA VAL A 9 -10.28 19.52 24.38
C VAL A 9 -10.73 18.13 23.92
N ILE A 10 -10.11 17.06 24.40
CA ILE A 10 -10.51 15.67 24.11
C ILE A 10 -11.85 15.33 24.80
N THR A 11 -12.08 15.81 26.02
CA THR A 11 -13.33 15.61 26.74
C THR A 11 -14.42 16.63 26.40
N ARG A 12 -14.07 17.75 25.71
CA ARG A 12 -15.06 18.79 25.37
C ARG A 12 -16.07 18.35 24.33
N THR A 13 -15.79 17.36 23.50
CA THR A 13 -16.79 16.95 22.52
C THR A 13 -17.03 15.45 22.44
N GLY A 14 -16.06 14.56 22.63
CA GLY A 14 -16.18 13.11 22.33
C GLY A 14 -16.81 12.87 20.93
N LYS A 15 -16.83 13.90 20.09
CA LYS A 15 -17.49 13.97 18.79
C LYS A 15 -16.47 14.37 17.73
N MET A 16 -16.71 13.91 16.52
CA MET A 16 -15.92 14.30 15.36
C MET A 16 -16.04 15.81 15.09
N ALA A 17 -14.95 16.39 14.57
CA ALA A 17 -14.92 17.79 14.18
C ALA A 17 -15.94 18.12 13.06
N PHE A 18 -16.22 17.15 12.18
CA PHE A 18 -17.08 17.32 11.01
C PHE A 18 -18.14 16.22 10.94
N PRO A 19 -19.30 16.39 11.61
CA PRO A 19 -20.37 15.39 11.61
C PRO A 19 -20.88 15.03 10.21
N GLU A 20 -20.83 15.97 9.26
CA GLU A 20 -21.25 15.78 7.86
C GLU A 20 -20.37 14.76 7.12
N HIS A 21 -19.16 14.48 7.58
CA HIS A 21 -18.34 13.42 7.00
C HIS A 21 -18.89 12.03 7.26
N ARG A 22 -19.76 11.84 8.28
CA ARG A 22 -20.50 10.58 8.48
C ARG A 22 -21.41 10.28 7.30
N ASP A 23 -22.12 11.30 6.79
CA ASP A 23 -23.00 11.14 5.62
C ASP A 23 -22.19 10.79 4.37
N LEU A 24 -21.01 11.41 4.21
CA LEU A 24 -20.09 11.06 3.14
C LEU A 24 -19.58 9.60 3.30
N SER A 25 -19.21 9.19 4.51
CA SER A 25 -18.79 7.79 4.78
C SER A 25 -19.91 6.80 4.45
N ARG A 26 -21.18 7.09 4.83
CA ARG A 26 -22.37 6.29 4.47
C ARG A 26 -22.53 6.17 2.97
N GLN A 27 -22.49 7.29 2.25
CA GLN A 27 -22.65 7.32 0.80
C GLN A 27 -21.55 6.51 0.10
N LEU A 28 -20.27 6.76 0.46
CA LEU A 28 -19.12 6.06 -0.11
C LEU A 28 -19.17 4.56 0.24
N GLY A 29 -19.62 4.21 1.46
CA GLY A 29 -19.84 2.83 1.89
C GLY A 29 -20.86 2.12 1.01
N ALA A 30 -22.01 2.74 0.75
CA ALA A 30 -23.03 2.16 -0.12
C ALA A 30 -22.56 2.07 -1.59
N ASP A 31 -21.91 3.11 -2.12
CA ASP A 31 -21.36 3.16 -3.49
C ASP A 31 -20.25 2.11 -3.73
N SER A 32 -19.60 1.66 -2.65
CA SER A 32 -18.49 0.68 -2.70
C SER A 32 -18.94 -0.78 -2.63
N MET A 33 -20.19 -1.06 -2.24
CA MET A 33 -20.69 -2.42 -2.15
C MET A 33 -20.91 -3.03 -3.52
N VAL A 34 -20.51 -4.32 -3.67
CA VAL A 34 -20.65 -5.03 -4.94
C VAL A 34 -21.75 -6.07 -4.83
N LEU A 35 -22.75 -5.97 -5.71
CA LEU A 35 -23.80 -6.98 -5.85
C LEU A 35 -23.26 -8.15 -6.70
N LEU A 36 -23.03 -9.31 -6.05
CA LEU A 36 -22.44 -10.48 -6.69
C LEU A 36 -23.48 -11.46 -7.25
N LYS A 37 -24.67 -11.49 -6.62
CA LYS A 37 -25.79 -12.33 -7.04
C LYS A 37 -27.10 -11.67 -6.72
N ASN A 38 -28.05 -11.70 -7.65
CA ASN A 38 -29.44 -11.30 -7.41
C ASN A 38 -30.39 -12.14 -8.26
N ASN A 39 -31.07 -13.08 -7.63
CA ASN A 39 -32.10 -13.88 -8.24
C ASN A 39 -33.47 -13.29 -7.84
N ASP A 40 -33.72 -12.07 -8.29
CA ASP A 40 -34.96 -11.30 -8.10
C ASP A 40 -35.41 -11.10 -6.63
N ILE A 41 -34.43 -11.15 -5.69
CA ILE A 41 -34.71 -10.92 -4.27
C ILE A 41 -34.46 -9.47 -3.85
N LEU A 42 -33.49 -8.81 -4.49
CA LEU A 42 -33.11 -7.45 -4.14
C LEU A 42 -33.61 -6.45 -5.20
N PRO A 43 -34.05 -5.23 -4.82
CA PRO A 43 -34.15 -4.72 -3.44
C PRO A 43 -35.28 -5.36 -2.63
N ILE A 44 -35.12 -5.44 -1.30
CA ILE A 44 -36.15 -5.95 -0.39
C ILE A 44 -37.00 -4.81 0.21
N THR A 45 -38.26 -5.13 0.52
CA THR A 45 -39.11 -4.23 1.27
C THR A 45 -38.74 -4.26 2.77
N LYS A 46 -38.80 -3.11 3.43
CA LYS A 46 -38.65 -3.00 4.88
C LYS A 46 -39.68 -3.84 5.61
N GLY A 47 -39.28 -4.46 6.71
CA GLY A 47 -40.17 -5.30 7.48
C GLY A 47 -39.40 -6.30 8.34
N LYS A 48 -40.07 -7.42 8.68
CA LYS A 48 -39.53 -8.45 9.55
C LYS A 48 -38.63 -9.40 8.73
N VAL A 49 -37.39 -9.61 9.19
CA VAL A 49 -36.42 -10.54 8.61
C VAL A 49 -35.74 -11.37 9.71
N ALA A 50 -35.24 -12.55 9.37
CA ALA A 50 -34.33 -13.30 10.22
C ALA A 50 -32.91 -12.75 9.96
N LEU A 51 -32.21 -12.31 11.02
CA LEU A 51 -30.86 -11.76 10.94
C LEU A 51 -29.88 -12.63 11.73
N PHE A 52 -28.91 -13.22 11.04
CA PHE A 52 -27.90 -14.09 11.64
C PHE A 52 -26.48 -13.68 11.19
N GLY A 53 -25.49 -14.34 11.77
CA GLY A 53 -24.07 -14.17 11.47
C GLY A 53 -23.39 -13.14 12.36
N ALA A 54 -22.15 -13.44 12.77
CA ALA A 54 -21.40 -12.60 13.72
C ALA A 54 -21.24 -11.16 13.22
N GLY A 55 -21.15 -10.95 11.90
CA GLY A 55 -21.06 -9.61 11.30
C GLY A 55 -22.29 -8.73 11.52
N ALA A 56 -23.45 -9.31 11.88
CA ALA A 56 -24.64 -8.52 12.18
C ALA A 56 -24.45 -7.61 13.39
N VAL A 57 -23.75 -8.08 14.40
CA VAL A 57 -23.54 -7.40 15.69
C VAL A 57 -22.12 -6.85 15.81
N ASP A 58 -21.14 -7.66 15.48
CA ASP A 58 -19.72 -7.31 15.57
C ASP A 58 -19.14 -6.99 14.18
N THR A 59 -19.75 -6.01 13.52
CA THR A 59 -19.40 -5.57 12.16
C THR A 59 -17.97 -5.00 12.10
N ILE A 60 -17.17 -5.41 11.12
CA ILE A 60 -15.88 -4.80 10.83
C ILE A 60 -16.15 -3.54 9.99
N PHE A 61 -15.86 -2.38 10.54
CA PHE A 61 -16.10 -1.08 9.90
C PHE A 61 -14.82 -0.36 9.50
N CYS A 62 -13.67 -0.70 10.09
CA CYS A 62 -12.37 -0.13 9.76
C CYS A 62 -11.30 -1.22 9.71
N GLY A 63 -10.12 -0.85 9.23
CA GLY A 63 -8.94 -1.69 9.27
C GLY A 63 -8.49 -2.02 10.69
N ILE A 64 -7.51 -2.88 10.78
CA ILE A 64 -6.82 -3.28 12.01
C ILE A 64 -5.39 -2.69 12.02
N LEU A 65 -4.70 -2.75 13.15
CA LEU A 65 -3.36 -2.21 13.33
C LEU A 65 -3.33 -0.67 13.14
N TYR A 66 -2.41 -0.18 12.34
CA TYR A 66 -2.19 1.24 12.05
C TYR A 66 -3.34 1.90 11.27
N ASN A 67 -4.28 1.10 10.74
CA ASN A 67 -5.46 1.55 10.02
C ASN A 67 -6.72 1.63 10.89
N TYR A 68 -6.57 1.45 12.20
CA TYR A 68 -7.66 1.68 13.13
C TYR A 68 -7.91 3.18 13.26
N VAL A 69 -9.15 3.59 13.05
CA VAL A 69 -9.61 4.99 13.20
C VAL A 69 -10.42 5.11 14.47
N PHE A 70 -10.02 6.02 15.36
CA PHE A 70 -10.83 6.38 16.50
C PHE A 70 -12.05 7.17 16.01
N THR A 71 -13.25 6.72 16.36
CA THR A 71 -14.51 7.36 15.96
C THR A 71 -15.33 7.72 17.20
N ASP A 72 -16.27 8.61 17.06
CA ASP A 72 -17.25 8.94 18.11
C ASP A 72 -18.43 7.96 18.16
N GLY A 73 -18.36 6.87 17.41
CA GLY A 73 -19.30 5.78 17.31
C GLY A 73 -19.40 5.24 15.89
N ASN A 74 -19.79 4.00 15.76
CA ASN A 74 -20.02 3.34 14.49
C ASN A 74 -21.39 2.62 14.49
N VAL A 75 -21.92 2.39 13.30
CA VAL A 75 -23.25 1.74 13.11
C VAL A 75 -23.01 0.35 12.54
N ASN A 76 -23.23 -0.70 13.39
CA ASN A 76 -23.18 -2.08 12.94
C ASN A 76 -24.41 -2.44 12.08
N VAL A 77 -24.40 -3.62 11.46
CA VAL A 77 -25.48 -4.05 10.55
C VAL A 77 -26.84 -4.11 11.27
N LYS A 78 -26.90 -4.72 12.47
CA LYS A 78 -28.16 -4.76 13.24
C LYS A 78 -28.74 -3.37 13.46
N GLN A 79 -27.92 -2.45 13.96
CA GLN A 79 -28.38 -1.08 14.23
C GLN A 79 -28.77 -0.34 12.96
N GLY A 80 -28.02 -0.48 11.88
CA GLY A 80 -28.35 0.17 10.60
C GLY A 80 -29.66 -0.32 9.99
N LEU A 81 -29.95 -1.61 10.08
CA LEU A 81 -31.24 -2.16 9.66
C LEU A 81 -32.39 -1.64 10.53
N LEU A 82 -32.22 -1.60 11.87
CA LEU A 82 -33.21 -0.99 12.77
C LEU A 82 -33.46 0.48 12.43
N ASN A 83 -32.43 1.27 12.21
CA ASN A 83 -32.52 2.68 11.83
C ASN A 83 -33.35 2.88 10.55
N ASN A 84 -33.35 1.88 9.67
CA ASN A 84 -34.04 1.92 8.38
C ASN A 84 -35.42 1.20 8.41
N GLY A 85 -35.93 0.81 9.59
CA GLY A 85 -37.29 0.29 9.77
C GLY A 85 -37.44 -1.23 9.58
N PHE A 86 -36.36 -1.99 9.66
CA PHE A 86 -36.42 -3.45 9.75
C PHE A 86 -36.68 -3.88 11.20
N THR A 87 -37.26 -5.05 11.37
CA THR A 87 -37.42 -5.75 12.65
C THR A 87 -36.90 -7.19 12.49
N PHE A 88 -36.58 -7.85 13.59
CA PHE A 88 -35.97 -9.17 13.52
C PHE A 88 -36.87 -10.25 14.16
N SER A 89 -36.80 -11.45 13.62
CA SER A 89 -37.38 -12.67 14.22
C SER A 89 -36.30 -13.52 14.92
N THR A 90 -35.15 -12.94 15.24
CA THR A 90 -33.96 -13.64 15.76
C THR A 90 -33.38 -12.96 17.00
N ASP A 91 -34.20 -12.23 17.77
CA ASP A 91 -33.73 -11.43 18.90
C ASP A 91 -33.02 -12.26 19.97
N SER A 92 -33.43 -13.50 20.20
CA SER A 92 -32.78 -14.42 21.15
C SER A 92 -31.37 -14.78 20.70
N TRP A 93 -31.16 -15.09 19.43
CA TRP A 93 -29.83 -15.40 18.87
C TRP A 93 -28.94 -14.15 18.83
N LEU A 94 -29.50 -13.02 18.40
CA LEU A 94 -28.75 -11.73 18.36
C LEU A 94 -28.27 -11.35 19.76
N SER A 95 -29.08 -11.58 20.80
CA SER A 95 -28.69 -11.33 22.21
C SER A 95 -27.52 -12.23 22.65
N LYS A 96 -27.51 -13.51 22.22
CA LYS A 96 -26.36 -14.41 22.48
C LYS A 96 -25.09 -13.88 21.82
N MET A 97 -25.17 -13.43 20.54
CA MET A 97 -24.06 -12.88 19.82
C MET A 97 -23.53 -11.57 20.43
N GLU A 98 -24.43 -10.67 20.85
CA GLU A 98 -24.08 -9.43 21.59
C GLU A 98 -23.36 -9.74 22.91
N LYS A 99 -23.79 -10.76 23.64
CA LYS A 99 -23.13 -11.19 24.88
C LYS A 99 -21.70 -11.69 24.59
N ALA A 100 -21.52 -12.50 23.55
CA ALA A 100 -20.21 -12.98 23.12
C ALA A 100 -19.30 -11.81 22.73
N ALA A 101 -19.80 -10.86 21.95
CA ALA A 101 -19.04 -9.66 21.54
C ALA A 101 -18.64 -8.79 22.74
N LYS A 102 -19.56 -8.59 23.70
CA LYS A 102 -19.28 -7.84 24.93
C LYS A 102 -18.25 -8.53 25.81
N GLN A 103 -18.27 -9.86 25.90
CA GLN A 103 -17.28 -10.62 26.67
C GLN A 103 -15.87 -10.43 26.10
N VAL A 104 -15.70 -10.59 24.79
CA VAL A 104 -14.42 -10.39 24.11
C VAL A 104 -13.93 -8.95 24.31
N GLY A 105 -14.80 -7.95 24.20
CA GLY A 105 -14.45 -6.55 24.46
C GLY A 105 -14.01 -6.26 25.89
N ARG A 106 -14.48 -7.05 26.90
CA ARG A 106 -14.01 -6.95 28.30
C ARG A 106 -12.67 -7.63 28.51
N GLU A 107 -12.46 -8.80 27.90
CA GLU A 107 -11.19 -9.55 27.99
C GLU A 107 -10.07 -8.81 27.28
N TYR A 108 -10.37 -8.10 26.22
CA TYR A 108 -9.42 -7.37 25.37
C TYR A 108 -9.91 -5.94 25.12
N PRO A 109 -9.83 -5.03 26.12
CA PRO A 109 -10.23 -3.64 25.94
C PRO A 109 -9.40 -2.96 24.84
N ALA A 110 -9.96 -1.90 24.25
CA ALA A 110 -9.26 -1.07 23.28
C ALA A 110 -7.89 -0.61 23.81
N GLY A 111 -6.84 -0.82 23.04
CA GLY A 111 -5.45 -0.54 23.48
C GLY A 111 -4.75 -1.72 24.16
N THR A 112 -5.37 -2.91 24.27
CA THR A 112 -4.66 -4.11 24.74
C THR A 112 -3.49 -4.42 23.82
N LYS A 113 -2.28 -4.64 24.38
CA LYS A 113 -1.07 -4.97 23.62
C LYS A 113 -1.29 -6.20 22.74
N SER A 114 -0.87 -6.13 21.49
CA SER A 114 -1.01 -7.20 20.48
C SER A 114 -0.42 -8.54 20.94
N SER A 115 0.60 -8.53 21.78
CA SER A 115 1.19 -9.74 22.38
C SER A 115 0.22 -10.58 23.24
N LYS A 116 -0.85 -9.97 23.74
CA LYS A 116 -1.89 -10.66 24.53
C LYS A 116 -3.07 -11.14 23.67
N ILE A 117 -3.16 -10.67 22.43
CA ILE A 117 -4.23 -11.02 21.50
C ILE A 117 -3.62 -11.95 20.43
N LYS A 118 -3.89 -13.25 20.49
CA LYS A 118 -3.46 -14.18 19.43
C LYS A 118 -4.04 -13.71 18.09
N GLY A 119 -3.17 -13.13 17.24
CA GLY A 119 -3.46 -12.84 15.84
C GLY A 119 -4.11 -11.50 15.54
N GLY A 120 -4.04 -10.49 16.40
CA GLY A 120 -4.52 -9.14 15.97
C GLY A 120 -4.78 -8.16 17.08
N ILE A 121 -5.07 -6.92 16.69
CA ILE A 121 -5.28 -5.78 17.60
C ILE A 121 -6.72 -5.72 18.12
N ARG A 122 -7.65 -6.35 17.42
CA ARG A 122 -9.03 -6.49 17.86
C ARG A 122 -9.39 -7.98 17.88
N ALA A 123 -9.61 -8.51 19.07
CA ALA A 123 -10.23 -9.81 19.20
C ALA A 123 -11.66 -9.73 18.66
N LEU A 124 -12.00 -10.63 17.76
CA LEU A 124 -13.35 -10.79 17.22
C LEU A 124 -14.05 -11.90 17.99
N ALA A 125 -15.34 -11.69 18.29
CA ALA A 125 -16.15 -12.73 18.92
C ALA A 125 -16.26 -13.95 17.98
N PRO A 126 -16.22 -15.20 18.49
CA PRO A 126 -16.45 -16.37 17.67
C PRO A 126 -17.87 -16.36 17.09
N GLU A 127 -18.07 -17.03 15.96
CA GLU A 127 -19.42 -17.28 15.43
C GLU A 127 -20.23 -18.14 16.43
N VAL A 128 -21.48 -17.79 16.67
CA VAL A 128 -22.37 -18.50 17.58
C VAL A 128 -23.17 -19.54 16.81
N PRO A 129 -23.16 -20.83 17.22
CA PRO A 129 -23.99 -21.86 16.61
C PRO A 129 -25.48 -21.53 16.67
N ILE A 130 -26.19 -21.85 15.58
CA ILE A 130 -27.65 -21.70 15.51
C ILE A 130 -28.30 -22.98 16.02
N SER A 131 -29.11 -22.88 17.09
CA SER A 131 -29.84 -24.01 17.66
C SER A 131 -31.20 -24.21 16.99
N LYS A 132 -31.82 -25.37 17.24
CA LYS A 132 -33.21 -25.65 16.82
C LYS A 132 -34.21 -24.64 17.38
N ALA A 133 -34.02 -24.17 18.63
CA ALA A 133 -34.86 -23.15 19.24
C ALA A 133 -34.74 -21.80 18.53
N ASP A 134 -33.50 -21.41 18.14
CA ASP A 134 -33.26 -20.17 17.37
C ASP A 134 -33.98 -20.22 16.01
N ILE A 135 -33.97 -21.36 15.34
CA ILE A 135 -34.68 -21.55 14.05
C ILE A 135 -36.20 -21.52 14.22
N ALA A 136 -36.72 -22.15 15.28
CA ALA A 136 -38.15 -22.11 15.57
C ALA A 136 -38.69 -20.70 15.80
N GLU A 137 -37.90 -19.83 16.41
CA GLU A 137 -38.19 -18.39 16.54
C GLU A 137 -38.01 -17.67 15.19
N ALA A 138 -36.93 -17.93 14.50
CA ALA A 138 -36.53 -17.22 13.28
C ALA A 138 -37.57 -17.31 12.15
N VAL A 139 -38.25 -18.42 11.99
CA VAL A 139 -39.26 -18.62 10.93
C VAL A 139 -40.62 -17.95 11.22
N LEU A 140 -40.81 -17.35 12.40
CA LEU A 140 -42.06 -16.68 12.77
C LEU A 140 -42.23 -15.34 12.05
N GLY A 141 -43.04 -15.34 11.00
CA GLY A 141 -43.48 -14.16 10.27
C GLY A 141 -42.51 -13.65 9.20
N THR A 142 -41.56 -14.48 8.77
CA THR A 142 -40.70 -14.19 7.60
C THR A 142 -40.17 -15.47 6.94
N ASP A 143 -39.98 -15.43 5.63
CA ASP A 143 -39.32 -16.46 4.84
C ASP A 143 -37.94 -16.00 4.33
N THR A 144 -37.53 -14.80 4.76
CA THR A 144 -36.31 -14.14 4.31
C THR A 144 -35.28 -14.05 5.43
N CYS A 145 -34.10 -14.58 5.18
CA CYS A 145 -32.95 -14.55 6.08
C CYS A 145 -31.83 -13.71 5.52
N ILE A 146 -31.27 -12.81 6.31
CA ILE A 146 -30.00 -12.11 6.04
C ILE A 146 -28.92 -12.74 6.92
N TYR A 147 -27.89 -13.30 6.31
CA TYR A 147 -26.72 -13.83 7.02
C TYR A 147 -25.51 -12.95 6.77
N VAL A 148 -24.95 -12.39 7.84
CA VAL A 148 -23.81 -11.48 7.75
C VAL A 148 -22.54 -12.22 8.15
N TYR A 149 -21.86 -12.77 7.13
CA TYR A 149 -20.54 -13.38 7.28
C TYR A 149 -19.51 -12.32 7.61
N ARG A 150 -18.58 -12.63 8.49
CA ARG A 150 -17.52 -11.72 8.92
C ARG A 150 -16.17 -12.43 9.00
N ARG A 151 -15.14 -11.83 8.42
CA ARG A 151 -13.76 -12.30 8.56
C ARG A 151 -12.79 -11.14 8.53
N ALA A 152 -11.99 -10.97 9.60
CA ALA A 152 -10.78 -10.17 9.52
C ALA A 152 -9.65 -11.05 8.97
N TYR A 153 -8.89 -10.54 8.03
CA TYR A 153 -7.63 -11.14 7.68
C TYR A 153 -6.65 -10.91 8.81
N ILE A 154 -6.15 -11.99 9.38
CA ILE A 154 -5.18 -11.98 10.44
C ILE A 154 -4.02 -12.83 9.96
N ASP A 155 -2.82 -12.27 10.05
CA ASP A 155 -1.59 -13.00 9.80
C ASP A 155 -1.40 -14.00 10.94
N THR A 156 -1.89 -15.21 10.72
CA THR A 156 -1.74 -16.30 11.68
C THR A 156 -0.83 -17.38 11.11
N PRO A 157 -0.10 -18.14 11.97
CA PRO A 157 0.62 -19.34 11.54
C PRO A 157 -0.25 -20.39 10.84
N GLU A 158 -1.56 -20.20 10.82
CA GLU A 158 -2.57 -21.05 10.19
C GLU A 158 -2.63 -20.93 8.66
N TYR A 159 -1.84 -20.06 8.04
CA TYR A 159 -1.63 -19.98 6.58
C TYR A 159 -1.31 -21.34 5.92
N LYS A 160 -0.76 -22.28 6.68
CA LYS A 160 -0.35 -23.60 6.16
C LYS A 160 -1.47 -24.40 5.52
N GLU A 161 -2.74 -24.11 5.84
CA GLU A 161 -3.88 -24.90 5.40
C GLU A 161 -4.98 -24.07 4.71
N ASN A 162 -4.72 -22.82 4.32
CA ASN A 162 -5.70 -21.89 3.75
C ASN A 162 -6.92 -21.64 4.67
N LYS A 163 -6.75 -21.84 5.98
CA LYS A 163 -7.84 -21.73 6.95
C LYS A 163 -8.54 -20.37 6.91
N PRO A 164 -7.84 -19.23 6.78
CA PRO A 164 -8.50 -17.93 6.67
C PRO A 164 -9.39 -17.79 5.41
N TYR A 165 -9.09 -18.52 4.34
CA TYR A 165 -9.84 -18.49 3.09
C TYR A 165 -11.07 -19.40 3.12
N LYS A 166 -11.15 -20.37 4.06
CA LYS A 166 -12.24 -21.31 4.18
C LYS A 166 -13.21 -20.92 5.30
N LEU A 167 -14.45 -21.36 5.20
CA LEU A 167 -15.38 -21.29 6.33
C LEU A 167 -14.91 -22.19 7.47
N THR A 168 -15.16 -21.74 8.70
CA THR A 168 -15.08 -22.62 9.88
C THR A 168 -16.25 -23.62 9.87
N GLN A 169 -16.14 -24.70 10.65
CA GLN A 169 -17.21 -25.68 10.74
C GLN A 169 -18.53 -25.06 11.23
N VAL A 170 -18.48 -24.18 12.25
CA VAL A 170 -19.67 -23.49 12.77
C VAL A 170 -20.32 -22.60 11.70
N GLU A 171 -19.53 -21.89 10.92
CA GLU A 171 -20.06 -21.04 9.83
C GLU A 171 -20.72 -21.90 8.75
N GLN A 172 -20.13 -23.05 8.40
CA GLN A 172 -20.71 -24.00 7.45
C GLN A 172 -22.02 -24.58 7.98
N ASP A 173 -22.03 -25.09 9.22
CA ASP A 173 -23.20 -25.67 9.83
C ASP A 173 -24.35 -24.65 9.92
N ASN A 174 -24.04 -23.39 10.30
CA ASN A 174 -25.04 -22.32 10.34
C ASN A 174 -25.63 -22.03 8.96
N LEU A 175 -24.79 -21.95 7.91
CA LEU A 175 -25.25 -21.72 6.55
C LEU A 175 -26.11 -22.90 6.03
N ASP A 176 -25.74 -24.14 6.35
CA ASP A 176 -26.50 -25.33 5.97
C ASP A 176 -27.89 -25.35 6.63
N ILE A 177 -27.96 -25.02 7.93
CA ILE A 177 -29.21 -24.87 8.65
C ILE A 177 -30.09 -23.78 8.00
N ILE A 178 -29.54 -22.59 7.73
CA ILE A 178 -30.25 -21.45 7.16
C ILE A 178 -30.77 -21.79 5.75
N THR A 179 -29.92 -22.33 4.89
CA THR A 179 -30.29 -22.63 3.51
C THR A 179 -31.28 -23.80 3.37
N ASN A 180 -31.33 -24.71 4.35
CA ASN A 180 -32.35 -25.76 4.42
C ASN A 180 -33.68 -25.25 5.02
N THR A 181 -33.68 -24.11 5.72
CA THR A 181 -34.85 -23.57 6.39
C THR A 181 -35.54 -22.47 5.58
N PHE A 182 -34.78 -21.49 5.10
CA PHE A 182 -35.34 -20.30 4.44
C PHE A 182 -35.33 -20.43 2.90
N LYS A 183 -36.43 -19.98 2.29
CA LYS A 183 -36.56 -19.92 0.84
C LYS A 183 -35.72 -18.80 0.22
N ASN A 184 -35.52 -17.71 0.96
CA ASN A 184 -34.89 -16.49 0.55
C ASN A 184 -33.72 -16.15 1.47
N VAL A 185 -32.51 -16.47 1.08
CA VAL A 185 -31.30 -16.16 1.82
C VAL A 185 -30.50 -15.07 1.10
N ILE A 186 -30.17 -14.00 1.82
CA ILE A 186 -29.29 -12.93 1.39
C ILE A 186 -28.01 -13.03 2.20
N LEU A 187 -26.89 -13.30 1.52
CA LEU A 187 -25.58 -13.40 2.13
C LEU A 187 -24.85 -12.07 2.02
N ILE A 188 -24.43 -11.53 3.14
CA ILE A 188 -23.62 -10.30 3.23
C ILE A 188 -22.21 -10.67 3.66
N LEU A 189 -21.22 -10.21 2.91
CA LEU A 189 -19.81 -10.51 3.14
C LEU A 189 -19.10 -9.27 3.72
N ASN A 190 -19.04 -9.21 5.04
CA ASN A 190 -18.20 -8.24 5.77
C ASN A 190 -16.78 -8.82 5.95
N SER A 191 -16.14 -9.02 4.83
CA SER A 191 -14.81 -9.67 4.72
C SER A 191 -14.14 -9.28 3.43
N GLY A 192 -12.92 -9.76 3.20
CA GLY A 192 -12.37 -9.86 1.85
C GLY A 192 -12.84 -11.13 1.13
N MET A 193 -12.05 -11.60 0.17
CA MET A 193 -12.35 -12.80 -0.61
C MET A 193 -12.20 -14.07 0.23
N ILE A 194 -13.15 -15.00 0.07
CA ILE A 194 -13.18 -16.32 0.72
C ILE A 194 -13.55 -17.42 -0.29
N GLU A 195 -13.37 -18.69 0.06
CA GLU A 195 -13.77 -19.80 -0.79
C GLU A 195 -15.30 -19.96 -0.79
N MET A 196 -15.94 -19.57 -1.87
CA MET A 196 -17.41 -19.46 -1.94
C MET A 196 -18.08 -20.28 -3.05
N ALA A 197 -17.33 -20.98 -3.89
CA ALA A 197 -17.92 -21.59 -5.08
C ALA A 197 -19.07 -22.56 -4.78
N ALA A 198 -18.98 -23.30 -3.67
CA ALA A 198 -20.06 -24.20 -3.24
C ALA A 198 -21.27 -23.41 -2.70
N ILE A 199 -21.03 -22.36 -1.91
CA ILE A 199 -22.04 -21.51 -1.30
C ILE A 199 -22.82 -20.74 -2.37
N ALA A 200 -22.12 -20.10 -3.30
CA ALA A 200 -22.75 -19.28 -4.35
C ALA A 200 -23.72 -20.08 -5.25
N ARG A 201 -23.54 -21.41 -5.35
CA ARG A 201 -24.38 -22.32 -6.14
C ARG A 201 -25.63 -22.79 -5.38
N GLN A 202 -25.70 -22.59 -4.07
CA GLN A 202 -26.87 -23.02 -3.29
C GLN A 202 -28.14 -22.29 -3.79
N LYS A 203 -29.22 -23.06 -4.05
CA LYS A 203 -30.44 -22.56 -4.70
C LYS A 203 -31.14 -21.48 -3.87
N ASN A 204 -31.15 -21.63 -2.56
CA ASN A 204 -31.85 -20.73 -1.64
C ASN A 204 -31.04 -19.45 -1.28
N ILE A 205 -29.74 -19.40 -1.63
CA ILE A 205 -28.98 -18.15 -1.60
C ILE A 205 -29.32 -17.35 -2.84
N LYS A 206 -30.25 -16.42 -2.72
CA LYS A 206 -30.79 -15.63 -3.84
C LYS A 206 -30.08 -14.29 -4.01
N GLY A 207 -29.54 -13.72 -2.95
CA GLY A 207 -28.76 -12.48 -2.98
C GLY A 207 -27.37 -12.65 -2.35
N ILE A 208 -26.35 -12.05 -2.93
CA ILE A 208 -24.99 -11.98 -2.35
C ILE A 208 -24.44 -10.57 -2.55
N ILE A 209 -24.08 -9.91 -1.45
CA ILE A 209 -23.46 -8.58 -1.46
C ILE A 209 -22.09 -8.66 -0.80
N MET A 210 -21.04 -8.26 -1.54
CA MET A 210 -19.74 -7.97 -0.99
C MET A 210 -19.80 -6.59 -0.33
N MET A 211 -19.93 -6.58 0.99
CA MET A 211 -19.96 -5.37 1.80
C MET A 211 -18.53 -4.87 2.08
N GLY A 212 -17.59 -5.79 2.24
CA GLY A 212 -16.20 -5.49 2.59
C GLY A 212 -16.08 -4.78 3.93
N ILE A 213 -15.25 -3.72 4.00
CA ILE A 213 -15.04 -2.87 5.19
C ILE A 213 -15.51 -1.45 4.85
N PRO A 214 -16.79 -1.12 5.05
CA PRO A 214 -17.46 0.03 4.43
C PRO A 214 -17.44 1.32 5.27
N GLY A 215 -16.60 1.43 6.30
CA GLY A 215 -16.52 2.62 7.14
C GLY A 215 -17.50 2.65 8.31
N MET A 216 -17.50 3.76 9.04
CA MET A 216 -18.20 3.90 10.32
C MET A 216 -19.73 3.81 10.23
N GLU A 217 -20.32 4.02 9.05
CA GLU A 217 -21.75 3.95 8.78
C GLU A 217 -22.16 2.63 8.10
N ALA A 218 -21.39 1.57 8.28
CA ALA A 218 -21.52 0.27 7.64
C ALA A 218 -22.97 -0.27 7.57
N GLY A 219 -23.67 -0.26 8.68
CA GLY A 219 -25.05 -0.79 8.75
C GLY A 219 -26.07 0.06 8.02
N ASN A 220 -25.96 1.39 8.12
CA ASN A 220 -26.85 2.32 7.39
C ASN A 220 -26.60 2.22 5.87
N ALA A 221 -25.34 2.18 5.44
CA ALA A 221 -24.96 2.03 4.05
C ALA A 221 -25.48 0.70 3.45
N LEU A 222 -25.39 -0.40 4.21
CA LEU A 222 -25.95 -1.69 3.78
C LEU A 222 -27.47 -1.63 3.63
N ALA A 223 -28.16 -1.01 4.59
CA ALA A 223 -29.62 -0.85 4.52
C ALA A 223 -30.06 -0.04 3.28
N ASP A 224 -29.30 0.99 2.90
CA ASP A 224 -29.56 1.77 1.68
C ASP A 224 -29.48 0.90 0.42
N VAL A 225 -28.49 0.02 0.36
CA VAL A 225 -28.34 -0.92 -0.76
C VAL A 225 -29.47 -1.98 -0.74
N LEU A 226 -29.72 -2.62 0.41
CA LEU A 226 -30.75 -3.66 0.52
C LEU A 226 -32.14 -3.17 0.13
N THR A 227 -32.47 -1.91 0.45
CA THR A 227 -33.80 -1.32 0.16
C THR A 227 -33.89 -0.68 -1.22
N GLY A 228 -32.78 -0.57 -1.95
CA GLY A 228 -32.73 0.13 -3.23
C GLY A 228 -32.75 1.68 -3.12
N ALA A 229 -32.59 2.24 -1.91
CA ALA A 229 -32.35 3.68 -1.74
C ALA A 229 -31.07 4.10 -2.47
N VAL A 230 -30.07 3.21 -2.46
CA VAL A 230 -28.89 3.27 -3.32
C VAL A 230 -28.88 2.05 -4.22
N ASN A 231 -28.88 2.26 -5.54
CA ASN A 231 -28.69 1.18 -6.50
C ASN A 231 -27.20 0.78 -6.49
N PRO A 232 -26.83 -0.50 -6.23
CA PRO A 232 -25.45 -0.94 -6.24
C PRO A 232 -24.78 -0.63 -7.58
N SER A 233 -23.59 -0.09 -7.50
CA SER A 233 -22.77 0.30 -8.65
C SER A 233 -21.29 0.05 -8.42
N GLY A 234 -20.95 -0.70 -7.38
CA GLY A 234 -19.61 -1.19 -7.10
C GLY A 234 -19.23 -2.36 -7.99
N HIS A 235 -17.93 -2.48 -8.29
CA HIS A 235 -17.35 -3.56 -9.09
C HIS A 235 -16.12 -4.12 -8.41
N LEU A 236 -15.90 -5.43 -8.55
CA LEU A 236 -14.73 -6.08 -7.96
C LEU A 236 -13.42 -5.52 -8.51
N THR A 237 -12.46 -5.32 -7.63
CA THR A 237 -11.11 -4.85 -7.94
C THR A 237 -10.08 -5.97 -7.95
N ASN A 238 -10.54 -7.19 -7.67
CA ASN A 238 -9.72 -8.40 -7.65
C ASN A 238 -10.52 -9.56 -8.23
N THR A 239 -9.87 -10.43 -8.98
CA THR A 239 -10.45 -11.66 -9.48
C THR A 239 -10.72 -12.63 -8.34
N TRP A 240 -11.91 -13.17 -8.25
CA TRP A 240 -12.30 -14.13 -7.23
C TRP A 240 -12.26 -15.54 -7.77
N ALA A 241 -11.27 -16.33 -7.36
CA ALA A 241 -11.12 -17.72 -7.79
C ALA A 241 -12.20 -18.63 -7.20
N LYS A 242 -12.48 -19.75 -7.91
CA LYS A 242 -13.37 -20.81 -7.37
C LYS A 242 -12.73 -21.53 -6.20
N LYS A 243 -11.42 -21.75 -6.26
CA LYS A 243 -10.60 -22.39 -5.21
C LYS A 243 -9.31 -21.59 -5.02
N TYR A 244 -8.78 -21.57 -3.81
CA TYR A 244 -7.54 -20.87 -3.52
C TYR A 244 -6.37 -21.29 -4.45
N LYS A 245 -6.26 -22.59 -4.75
CA LYS A 245 -5.21 -23.12 -5.64
C LYS A 245 -5.28 -22.63 -7.09
N ASP A 246 -6.37 -21.98 -7.49
CA ASP A 246 -6.55 -21.49 -8.86
C ASP A 246 -5.86 -20.12 -9.07
N TYR A 247 -5.31 -19.50 -8.04
CA TYR A 247 -4.52 -18.28 -8.19
C TYR A 247 -3.10 -18.57 -8.70
N SER A 248 -2.57 -17.72 -9.57
CA SER A 248 -1.21 -17.83 -10.12
C SER A 248 -0.12 -17.92 -9.04
N THR A 249 -0.30 -17.23 -7.95
CA THR A 249 0.60 -17.24 -6.80
C THR A 249 0.65 -18.58 -6.06
N CYS A 250 -0.27 -19.50 -6.34
CA CYS A 250 -0.29 -20.84 -5.76
C CYS A 250 0.54 -21.86 -6.53
N TYR A 251 0.90 -21.61 -7.80
CA TYR A 251 1.89 -22.42 -8.52
C TYR A 251 3.24 -22.45 -7.83
N ASN A 252 3.50 -21.42 -7.07
CA ASN A 252 4.69 -21.28 -6.28
C ASN A 252 4.35 -21.63 -4.84
N GLN A 253 4.41 -22.91 -4.47
CA GLN A 253 4.18 -23.33 -3.08
C GLN A 253 5.21 -22.73 -2.09
N THR A 254 6.31 -22.17 -2.60
CA THR A 254 7.26 -21.35 -1.86
C THR A 254 6.83 -19.87 -1.79
N ALA A 255 6.04 -19.38 -2.73
CA ALA A 255 5.52 -18.01 -2.71
C ALA A 255 4.37 -17.80 -1.71
N GLN A 256 3.68 -18.86 -1.35
CA GLN A 256 3.01 -18.85 -0.08
C GLN A 256 4.09 -18.97 0.96
N ALA A 257 4.11 -18.10 1.82
CA ALA A 257 4.71 -18.06 3.11
C ALA A 257 4.72 -19.37 3.93
N LYS A 258 4.88 -20.52 3.36
CA LYS A 258 5.82 -21.47 3.92
C LYS A 258 7.10 -20.68 3.85
N PHE A 259 7.19 -19.80 4.83
CA PHE A 259 8.38 -19.13 5.24
C PHE A 259 9.53 -19.83 4.53
N ALA A 260 9.92 -19.27 3.36
CA ALA A 260 10.96 -19.91 2.59
C ALA A 260 12.08 -20.16 3.60
N LYS A 261 12.64 -21.35 3.64
CA LYS A 261 13.72 -21.64 4.59
C LYS A 261 14.76 -20.53 4.58
N ASP A 262 14.87 -19.85 3.44
CA ASP A 262 15.89 -18.87 3.10
C ASP A 262 15.36 -17.43 2.98
N ASN A 263 14.12 -17.14 3.39
CA ASN A 263 13.48 -15.82 3.23
C ASN A 263 13.38 -15.29 1.78
N GLU A 264 13.50 -16.17 0.80
CA GLU A 264 13.48 -15.85 -0.62
C GLU A 264 12.08 -16.09 -1.22
N VAL A 265 11.54 -15.09 -1.92
CA VAL A 265 10.25 -15.18 -2.61
C VAL A 265 10.42 -14.80 -4.07
N ASP A 266 10.31 -15.80 -4.96
CA ASP A 266 10.37 -15.56 -6.42
C ASP A 266 8.99 -15.23 -6.95
N TYR A 267 8.86 -14.12 -7.68
CA TYR A 267 7.62 -13.74 -8.35
C TYR A 267 7.52 -14.43 -9.72
N LYS A 268 7.36 -15.76 -9.69
CA LYS A 268 7.34 -16.63 -10.89
C LYS A 268 6.11 -16.44 -11.78
N GLU A 269 5.04 -15.87 -11.24
CA GLU A 269 3.88 -15.49 -12.04
C GLU A 269 4.17 -14.34 -13.02
N GLY A 270 5.28 -13.61 -12.82
CA GLY A 270 5.67 -12.51 -13.67
C GLY A 270 4.57 -11.44 -13.77
N ILE A 271 4.19 -11.08 -14.99
CA ILE A 271 3.11 -10.12 -15.25
C ILE A 271 1.70 -10.69 -15.07
N TYR A 272 1.58 -12.01 -14.83
CA TYR A 272 0.30 -12.72 -14.75
C TYR A 272 -0.28 -12.70 -13.33
N VAL A 273 -0.56 -11.51 -12.81
CA VAL A 273 -1.26 -11.28 -11.54
C VAL A 273 -2.74 -11.04 -11.79
N GLY A 274 -3.60 -11.65 -10.97
CA GLY A 274 -5.05 -11.44 -11.03
C GLY A 274 -5.64 -11.82 -12.38
N TYR A 275 -6.55 -10.98 -12.91
CA TYR A 275 -7.26 -11.28 -14.18
C TYR A 275 -6.30 -11.50 -15.36
N ARG A 276 -5.11 -10.91 -15.37
CA ARG A 276 -4.11 -11.15 -16.42
C ARG A 276 -3.76 -12.64 -16.51
N TYR A 277 -3.69 -13.32 -15.37
CA TYR A 277 -3.53 -14.77 -15.32
C TYR A 277 -4.79 -15.50 -15.76
N PHE A 278 -5.94 -15.19 -15.12
CA PHE A 278 -7.19 -15.90 -15.40
C PHE A 278 -7.63 -15.79 -16.86
N ASP A 279 -7.34 -14.67 -17.52
CA ASP A 279 -7.67 -14.46 -18.93
C ASP A 279 -6.65 -15.16 -19.86
N ALA A 280 -5.35 -15.03 -19.60
CA ALA A 280 -4.31 -15.59 -20.46
C ALA A 280 -4.22 -17.14 -20.39
N PHE A 281 -4.50 -17.72 -19.21
CA PHE A 281 -4.45 -19.17 -18.98
C PHE A 281 -5.81 -19.86 -19.10
N ASP A 282 -6.85 -19.15 -19.52
CA ASP A 282 -8.23 -19.65 -19.67
C ASP A 282 -8.78 -20.28 -18.37
N VAL A 283 -8.41 -19.75 -17.22
CA VAL A 283 -8.91 -20.20 -15.93
C VAL A 283 -10.22 -19.49 -15.62
N ALA A 284 -11.30 -20.26 -15.43
CA ALA A 284 -12.60 -19.67 -15.15
C ALA A 284 -12.71 -19.22 -13.69
N PRO A 285 -12.80 -17.92 -13.39
CA PRO A 285 -12.98 -17.42 -12.02
C PRO A 285 -14.38 -17.74 -11.49
N LEU A 286 -14.61 -17.54 -10.20
CA LEU A 286 -15.94 -17.48 -9.61
C LEU A 286 -16.62 -16.16 -9.99
N TYR A 287 -15.91 -15.05 -9.78
CA TYR A 287 -16.28 -13.71 -10.24
C TYR A 287 -15.05 -13.04 -10.88
N PRO A 288 -15.15 -12.54 -12.11
CA PRO A 288 -14.03 -11.89 -12.78
C PRO A 288 -13.71 -10.50 -12.19
N PHE A 289 -12.53 -10.01 -12.47
CA PHE A 289 -12.17 -8.62 -12.23
C PHE A 289 -13.13 -7.65 -12.93
N GLY A 290 -13.54 -6.59 -12.26
CA GLY A 290 -14.51 -5.63 -12.78
C GLY A 290 -15.97 -6.06 -12.69
N TYR A 291 -16.27 -7.25 -12.15
CA TYR A 291 -17.65 -7.76 -12.03
C TYR A 291 -18.44 -7.03 -10.95
N GLY A 292 -19.69 -6.68 -11.27
CA GLY A 292 -20.67 -6.12 -10.34
C GLY A 292 -22.03 -6.02 -11.01
N LEU A 293 -23.09 -6.40 -10.29
CA LEU A 293 -24.47 -6.28 -10.75
C LEU A 293 -25.10 -4.97 -10.30
N SER A 294 -26.19 -4.59 -10.94
CA SER A 294 -27.02 -3.44 -10.60
C SER A 294 -28.49 -3.84 -10.57
N TYR A 295 -29.36 -3.02 -9.96
CA TYR A 295 -30.82 -3.16 -10.04
C TYR A 295 -31.39 -2.66 -11.37
N THR A 296 -30.56 -2.12 -12.26
CA THR A 296 -30.90 -1.68 -13.60
C THR A 296 -29.91 -2.21 -14.62
N THR A 297 -30.17 -1.97 -15.91
CA THR A 297 -29.29 -2.39 -17.01
C THR A 297 -28.81 -1.19 -17.81
N PHE A 298 -27.64 -1.34 -18.43
CA PHE A 298 -27.04 -0.29 -19.24
C PHE A 298 -26.58 -0.85 -20.60
N GLU A 299 -26.57 0.00 -21.59
CA GLU A 299 -25.98 -0.24 -22.90
C GLU A 299 -24.90 0.79 -23.18
N SER A 300 -23.75 0.34 -23.66
CA SER A 300 -22.62 1.16 -24.06
C SER A 300 -22.44 1.15 -25.57
N LYS A 301 -22.26 2.34 -26.19
CA LYS A 301 -22.03 2.48 -27.63
C LYS A 301 -20.87 3.44 -27.87
N LEU A 302 -19.93 3.06 -28.75
CA LEU A 302 -18.86 3.95 -29.19
C LEU A 302 -19.42 5.03 -30.13
N GLU A 303 -19.21 6.29 -29.78
CA GLU A 303 -19.64 7.43 -30.63
C GLU A 303 -18.45 8.08 -31.33
N TYR A 304 -17.26 8.04 -30.72
CA TYR A 304 -16.06 8.67 -31.29
C TYR A 304 -14.78 7.94 -30.88
N PHE A 305 -13.83 7.85 -31.80
CA PHE A 305 -12.54 7.22 -31.59
C PHE A 305 -11.45 7.95 -32.39
N GLU A 306 -10.37 8.32 -31.73
CA GLU A 306 -9.20 8.96 -32.32
C GLU A 306 -7.92 8.44 -31.69
N ALA A 307 -6.89 8.25 -32.48
CA ALA A 307 -5.55 7.85 -32.02
C ALA A 307 -4.53 8.92 -32.37
N SER A 308 -3.69 9.24 -31.39
CA SER A 308 -2.52 10.09 -31.56
C SER A 308 -1.40 9.62 -30.66
N TRP A 309 -0.16 10.06 -30.90
CA TRP A 309 0.97 9.75 -30.03
C TRP A 309 0.91 10.42 -28.64
N ILE A 310 -0.04 11.32 -28.40
CA ILE A 310 -0.29 11.86 -27.06
C ILE A 310 -1.21 10.93 -26.26
N SER A 311 -2.29 10.47 -26.88
CA SER A 311 -3.28 9.59 -26.25
C SER A 311 -4.26 9.03 -27.26
N ILE A 312 -4.91 7.92 -26.90
CA ILE A 312 -6.14 7.46 -27.57
C ILE A 312 -7.33 8.12 -26.87
N LEU A 313 -8.23 8.66 -27.66
CA LEU A 313 -9.46 9.31 -27.20
C LEU A 313 -10.66 8.47 -27.61
N MET A 314 -11.49 8.07 -26.63
CA MET A 314 -12.75 7.34 -26.86
C MET A 314 -13.90 8.13 -26.22
N ARG A 315 -15.02 8.26 -26.93
CA ARG A 315 -16.29 8.72 -26.34
C ARG A 315 -17.30 7.58 -26.42
N VAL A 316 -17.79 7.19 -25.26
CA VAL A 316 -18.75 6.09 -25.12
C VAL A 316 -20.04 6.65 -24.55
N LYS A 317 -21.12 6.51 -25.30
CA LYS A 317 -22.48 6.84 -24.84
C LYS A 317 -23.00 5.68 -24.03
N VAL A 318 -23.38 5.94 -22.79
CA VAL A 318 -24.01 4.97 -21.89
C VAL A 318 -25.47 5.34 -21.73
N THR A 319 -26.37 4.38 -21.95
CA THR A 319 -27.82 4.55 -21.80
C THR A 319 -28.31 3.61 -20.69
N ASN A 320 -29.11 4.13 -19.75
CA ASN A 320 -29.82 3.29 -18.79
C ASN A 320 -31.05 2.67 -19.48
N THR A 321 -30.96 1.37 -19.76
CA THR A 321 -32.02 0.59 -20.45
C THR A 321 -32.96 -0.13 -19.49
N GLY A 322 -32.74 -0.03 -18.18
CA GLY A 322 -33.50 -0.72 -17.16
C GLY A 322 -34.62 0.11 -16.55
N LYS A 323 -35.06 -0.29 -15.33
CA LYS A 323 -36.30 0.22 -14.71
C LYS A 323 -36.10 1.22 -13.59
N CYS A 324 -34.88 1.36 -13.07
CA CYS A 324 -34.57 2.31 -11.99
C CYS A 324 -33.31 3.10 -12.28
N ALA A 325 -33.15 4.23 -11.58
CA ALA A 325 -31.97 5.06 -11.76
C ALA A 325 -30.71 4.39 -11.20
N GLY A 326 -29.60 4.52 -11.92
CA GLY A 326 -28.32 3.89 -11.55
C GLY A 326 -27.10 4.57 -12.14
N ARG A 327 -25.93 4.09 -11.76
CA ARG A 327 -24.63 4.52 -12.28
C ARG A 327 -23.92 3.32 -12.93
N HIS A 328 -23.17 3.56 -13.98
CA HIS A 328 -22.46 2.53 -14.73
C HIS A 328 -20.96 2.83 -14.78
N VAL A 329 -20.14 1.79 -14.73
CA VAL A 329 -18.68 1.87 -14.92
C VAL A 329 -18.33 1.44 -16.33
N VAL A 330 -17.79 2.35 -17.13
CA VAL A 330 -17.19 2.02 -18.42
C VAL A 330 -15.76 1.56 -18.19
N GLN A 331 -15.48 0.29 -18.46
CA GLN A 331 -14.17 -0.32 -18.33
C GLN A 331 -13.57 -0.50 -19.72
N VAL A 332 -12.39 0.06 -19.98
CA VAL A 332 -11.70 -0.06 -21.27
C VAL A 332 -10.44 -0.88 -21.10
N TYR A 333 -10.39 -1.98 -21.82
CA TYR A 333 -9.24 -2.88 -21.89
C TYR A 333 -8.58 -2.78 -23.27
N CYS A 334 -7.29 -3.11 -23.32
CA CYS A 334 -6.54 -3.20 -24.57
C CYS A 334 -5.90 -4.59 -24.69
N SER A 335 -6.21 -5.30 -25.77
CA SER A 335 -5.41 -6.45 -26.22
C SER A 335 -4.33 -5.94 -27.15
N GLN A 336 -3.08 -6.10 -26.74
CA GLN A 336 -1.90 -5.69 -27.50
C GLN A 336 -1.56 -6.78 -28.54
N PRO A 337 -0.89 -6.46 -29.66
CA PRO A 337 -0.51 -7.45 -30.66
C PRO A 337 0.49 -8.48 -30.11
N ASP A 338 0.43 -9.70 -30.62
CA ASP A 338 1.48 -10.68 -30.36
C ASP A 338 2.76 -10.25 -31.10
N GLY A 339 3.90 -10.40 -30.44
CA GLY A 339 5.21 -9.98 -30.94
C GLY A 339 6.34 -10.73 -30.25
N LYS A 340 7.54 -10.14 -30.22
CA LYS A 340 8.68 -10.67 -29.49
C LYS A 340 8.39 -10.77 -27.96
N ILE A 341 7.69 -9.78 -27.45
CA ILE A 341 7.36 -9.69 -26.02
C ILE A 341 6.02 -10.40 -25.78
N ILE A 342 6.01 -11.43 -24.93
CA ILE A 342 4.78 -12.11 -24.51
C ILE A 342 3.92 -11.15 -23.67
N LYS A 343 2.62 -11.07 -23.98
CA LYS A 343 1.70 -10.11 -23.37
C LYS A 343 0.50 -10.79 -22.73
N PRO A 344 -0.14 -10.16 -21.72
CA PRO A 344 -1.45 -10.61 -21.23
C PRO A 344 -2.49 -10.60 -22.35
N TYR A 345 -3.54 -11.40 -22.20
CA TYR A 345 -4.67 -11.38 -23.14
C TYR A 345 -5.24 -9.97 -23.34
N GLN A 346 -5.42 -9.25 -22.24
CA GLN A 346 -5.83 -7.84 -22.22
C GLN A 346 -5.34 -7.15 -20.93
N VAL A 347 -5.25 -5.82 -20.96
CA VAL A 347 -4.93 -4.99 -19.80
C VAL A 347 -5.92 -3.85 -19.67
N LEU A 348 -6.35 -3.53 -18.47
CA LEU A 348 -7.14 -2.33 -18.19
C LEU A 348 -6.30 -1.08 -18.52
N CYS A 349 -6.79 -0.23 -19.40
CA CYS A 349 -6.07 0.97 -19.82
C CYS A 349 -6.79 2.27 -19.50
N SER A 350 -8.11 2.23 -19.26
CA SER A 350 -8.88 3.39 -18.78
C SER A 350 -10.21 2.97 -18.16
N MET A 351 -10.77 3.83 -17.34
CA MET A 351 -12.12 3.65 -16.76
C MET A 351 -12.76 4.99 -16.44
N SER A 352 -14.09 5.00 -16.41
CA SER A 352 -14.87 6.13 -15.90
C SER A 352 -16.24 5.68 -15.44
N LYS A 353 -16.85 6.41 -14.52
CA LYS A 353 -18.19 6.13 -13.99
C LYS A 353 -19.16 7.24 -14.36
N THR A 354 -20.37 6.88 -14.81
CA THR A 354 -21.42 7.82 -15.13
C THR A 354 -21.95 8.55 -13.89
N GLY A 355 -22.60 9.67 -14.09
CA GLY A 355 -23.57 10.21 -13.15
C GLY A 355 -24.72 9.23 -12.91
N LYS A 356 -25.70 9.64 -12.10
CA LYS A 356 -26.91 8.83 -11.84
C LYS A 356 -27.91 9.05 -12.99
N LEU A 357 -28.06 8.04 -13.85
CA LEU A 357 -28.95 8.04 -15.01
C LEU A 357 -30.32 7.47 -14.66
N LYS A 358 -31.41 8.19 -14.97
CA LYS A 358 -32.78 7.66 -14.90
C LYS A 358 -33.02 6.66 -16.04
N PRO A 359 -34.08 5.83 -15.94
CA PRO A 359 -34.50 4.99 -17.06
C PRO A 359 -34.64 5.79 -18.38
N GLY A 360 -33.96 5.32 -19.43
CA GLY A 360 -33.89 5.97 -20.73
C GLY A 360 -32.90 7.15 -20.86
N GLU A 361 -32.34 7.65 -19.76
CA GLU A 361 -31.30 8.68 -19.81
C GLU A 361 -29.97 8.13 -20.33
N SER A 362 -29.22 9.01 -21.02
CA SER A 362 -27.90 8.71 -21.55
C SER A 362 -26.90 9.76 -21.13
N GLU A 363 -25.63 9.34 -21.01
CA GLU A 363 -24.48 10.21 -20.79
C GLU A 363 -23.34 9.81 -21.72
N GLU A 364 -22.63 10.79 -22.25
CA GLU A 364 -21.42 10.56 -23.04
C GLU A 364 -20.19 10.64 -22.13
N ILE A 365 -19.45 9.55 -22.03
CA ILE A 365 -18.23 9.44 -21.24
C ILE A 365 -17.02 9.58 -22.14
N THR A 366 -16.17 10.54 -21.83
CA THR A 366 -14.89 10.74 -22.51
C THR A 366 -13.76 10.03 -21.75
N LEU A 367 -13.07 9.13 -22.42
CA LEU A 367 -11.96 8.33 -21.90
C LEU A 367 -10.69 8.70 -22.66
N LYS A 368 -9.68 9.14 -21.92
CA LYS A 368 -8.35 9.45 -22.45
C LYS A 368 -7.37 8.40 -21.97
N ILE A 369 -6.77 7.65 -22.91
CA ILE A 369 -5.85 6.55 -22.66
C ILE A 369 -4.45 7.02 -23.02
N PRO A 370 -3.55 7.18 -22.04
CA PRO A 370 -2.17 7.57 -22.33
C PRO A 370 -1.44 6.48 -23.12
N ILE A 371 -0.60 6.84 -24.07
CA ILE A 371 0.20 5.90 -24.87
C ILE A 371 1.03 4.95 -23.97
N MET A 372 1.59 5.47 -22.87
CA MET A 372 2.31 4.66 -21.88
C MET A 372 1.49 3.50 -21.31
N SER A 373 0.15 3.56 -21.34
CA SER A 373 -0.71 2.46 -20.88
C SER A 373 -0.76 1.28 -21.85
N LEU A 374 -0.26 1.49 -23.07
CA LEU A 374 -0.23 0.52 -24.19
C LEU A 374 1.18 -0.05 -24.41
N THR A 375 2.14 0.31 -23.59
CA THR A 375 3.53 -0.14 -23.72
C THR A 375 3.78 -1.43 -22.95
N SER A 376 4.74 -2.22 -23.44
CA SER A 376 5.38 -3.32 -22.72
C SER A 376 6.84 -3.00 -22.47
N PHE A 377 7.43 -3.59 -21.43
CA PHE A 377 8.85 -3.39 -21.13
C PHE A 377 9.70 -4.45 -21.83
N ASP A 378 10.61 -3.98 -22.69
CA ASP A 378 11.61 -4.83 -23.33
C ASP A 378 12.90 -4.82 -22.47
N GLU A 379 13.22 -5.97 -21.84
CA GLU A 379 14.38 -6.11 -20.96
C GLU A 379 15.70 -6.12 -21.74
N ASP A 380 15.70 -6.56 -23.01
CA ASP A 380 16.91 -6.64 -23.83
C ASP A 380 17.47 -5.25 -24.18
N ILE A 381 16.58 -4.30 -24.45
CA ILE A 381 16.96 -2.92 -24.80
C ILE A 381 16.68 -1.91 -23.69
N THR A 382 16.17 -2.39 -22.56
CA THR A 382 15.81 -1.59 -21.37
C THR A 382 14.92 -0.39 -21.72
N ALA A 383 13.79 -0.67 -22.34
CA ALA A 383 12.89 0.36 -22.85
C ALA A 383 11.41 -0.03 -22.77
N TRP A 384 10.55 0.97 -22.66
CA TRP A 384 9.12 0.83 -22.91
C TRP A 384 8.89 0.92 -24.42
N VAL A 385 8.23 -0.10 -24.97
CA VAL A 385 8.01 -0.22 -26.43
C VAL A 385 6.55 -0.48 -26.74
N MET A 386 6.14 -0.08 -27.92
CA MET A 386 4.94 -0.58 -28.60
C MET A 386 5.40 -1.39 -29.83
N GLU A 387 5.01 -2.66 -29.91
CA GLU A 387 5.32 -3.50 -31.05
C GLU A 387 4.29 -3.30 -32.17
N LYS A 388 4.69 -3.47 -33.42
CA LYS A 388 3.81 -3.35 -34.58
C LYS A 388 2.64 -4.31 -34.51
N GLY A 389 1.49 -3.91 -35.04
CA GLY A 389 0.29 -4.75 -35.12
C GLY A 389 -0.95 -4.06 -34.59
N ASP A 390 -1.97 -4.85 -34.32
CA ASP A 390 -3.30 -4.39 -33.98
C ASP A 390 -3.48 -4.30 -32.44
N TYR A 391 -3.79 -3.11 -31.96
CA TYR A 391 -4.17 -2.83 -30.57
C TYR A 391 -5.71 -2.79 -30.51
N LEU A 392 -6.33 -3.79 -29.90
CA LEU A 392 -7.78 -3.94 -29.85
C LEU A 392 -8.33 -3.33 -28.57
N PHE A 393 -9.15 -2.29 -28.70
CA PHE A 393 -9.79 -1.61 -27.56
C PHE A 393 -11.15 -2.25 -27.28
N ARG A 394 -11.29 -2.79 -26.09
CA ARG A 394 -12.46 -3.51 -25.62
C ARG A 394 -13.18 -2.70 -24.56
N VAL A 395 -14.50 -2.65 -24.65
CA VAL A 395 -15.36 -2.07 -23.60
C VAL A 395 -16.23 -3.17 -23.01
N GLY A 396 -16.37 -3.19 -21.69
CA GLY A 396 -17.17 -4.22 -21.03
C GLY A 396 -17.55 -3.94 -19.60
N ASN A 397 -18.22 -4.93 -19.01
CA ASN A 397 -18.70 -4.89 -17.62
C ASN A 397 -17.77 -5.63 -16.64
N SER A 398 -16.81 -6.37 -17.18
CA SER A 398 -15.78 -7.12 -16.44
C SER A 398 -14.71 -7.64 -17.39
N SER A 399 -13.60 -8.17 -16.90
CA SER A 399 -12.55 -8.76 -17.74
C SER A 399 -13.02 -9.97 -18.58
N LYS A 400 -14.10 -10.63 -18.19
CA LYS A 400 -14.68 -11.77 -18.93
C LYS A 400 -15.92 -11.40 -19.77
N ASP A 401 -16.36 -10.13 -19.71
CA ASP A 401 -17.49 -9.62 -20.50
C ASP A 401 -17.06 -8.32 -21.20
N THR A 402 -16.23 -8.46 -22.23
CA THR A 402 -15.71 -7.36 -23.06
C THR A 402 -16.01 -7.60 -24.53
N LYS A 403 -16.18 -6.51 -25.28
CA LYS A 403 -16.34 -6.52 -26.73
C LYS A 403 -15.37 -5.54 -27.37
N VAL A 404 -14.81 -5.87 -28.53
CA VAL A 404 -13.94 -4.98 -29.29
C VAL A 404 -14.80 -3.86 -29.89
N PHE A 405 -14.47 -2.62 -29.55
CA PHE A 405 -15.15 -1.42 -30.04
C PHE A 405 -14.32 -0.68 -31.09
N ALA A 406 -13.01 -0.76 -30.97
CA ALA A 406 -12.10 -0.06 -31.88
C ALA A 406 -10.74 -0.76 -31.97
N LYS A 407 -9.97 -0.43 -32.99
CA LYS A 407 -8.57 -0.84 -33.10
C LYS A 407 -7.66 0.29 -33.54
N VAL A 408 -6.41 0.23 -33.12
CA VAL A 408 -5.29 1.04 -33.62
C VAL A 408 -4.29 0.11 -34.28
N VAL A 409 -3.93 0.43 -35.52
CA VAL A 409 -2.89 -0.28 -36.26
C VAL A 409 -1.59 0.50 -36.15
N LEU A 410 -0.56 -0.13 -35.61
CA LEU A 410 0.80 0.39 -35.57
C LEU A 410 1.66 -0.27 -36.64
N ASP A 411 2.29 0.52 -37.50
CA ASP A 411 3.00 0.05 -38.69
C ASP A 411 4.36 -0.57 -38.40
N LYS A 412 5.03 -0.16 -37.29
CA LYS A 412 6.35 -0.67 -36.90
C LYS A 412 6.59 -0.59 -35.39
N ASP A 413 7.54 -1.41 -34.90
CA ASP A 413 8.00 -1.37 -33.53
C ASP A 413 8.54 0.03 -33.19
N THR A 414 8.05 0.59 -32.07
CA THR A 414 8.36 1.96 -31.68
C THR A 414 8.83 2.00 -30.21
N VAL A 415 10.03 2.52 -29.99
CA VAL A 415 10.56 2.75 -28.63
C VAL A 415 9.92 4.02 -28.07
N ILE A 416 9.10 3.86 -27.05
CA ILE A 416 8.39 4.99 -26.43
C ILE A 416 9.28 5.71 -25.40
N LYS A 417 10.01 4.95 -24.58
CA LYS A 417 10.89 5.53 -23.56
C LYS A 417 12.02 4.58 -23.20
N LYS A 418 13.26 5.00 -23.39
CA LYS A 418 14.43 4.34 -22.81
C LYS A 418 14.54 4.72 -21.34
N VAL A 419 14.97 3.79 -20.50
CA VAL A 419 15.13 3.97 -19.05
C VAL A 419 16.45 3.40 -18.58
N THR A 420 16.81 3.65 -17.33
CA THR A 420 18.06 3.13 -16.76
C THR A 420 17.98 1.62 -16.56
N ASN A 421 19.06 0.91 -16.93
CA ASN A 421 19.16 -0.54 -16.70
C ASN A 421 19.55 -0.81 -15.25
N VAL A 422 18.58 -1.11 -14.43
CA VAL A 422 18.73 -1.33 -12.99
C VAL A 422 17.84 -2.46 -12.51
N LEU A 423 18.13 -2.97 -11.32
CA LEU A 423 17.31 -3.97 -10.62
C LEU A 423 17.27 -5.34 -11.32
N ALA A 424 18.37 -5.74 -11.95
CA ALA A 424 18.49 -7.13 -12.38
C ALA A 424 18.33 -8.08 -11.17
N PRO A 425 17.59 -9.18 -11.31
CA PRO A 425 17.49 -10.17 -10.25
C PRO A 425 18.85 -10.84 -10.01
N ASN A 426 19.12 -11.23 -8.75
CA ASN A 426 20.39 -11.85 -8.36
C ASN A 426 20.56 -13.30 -8.87
N LYS A 427 19.50 -13.84 -9.46
CA LYS A 427 19.43 -15.21 -9.99
C LYS A 427 18.51 -15.25 -11.18
N GLU A 428 18.67 -16.27 -12.00
CA GLU A 428 17.75 -16.57 -13.09
C GLU A 428 16.35 -16.90 -12.54
N LEU A 429 15.32 -16.30 -13.11
CA LEU A 429 13.93 -16.52 -12.75
C LEU A 429 13.21 -17.25 -13.88
N THR A 430 12.54 -18.34 -13.52
CA THR A 430 11.67 -19.07 -14.44
C THR A 430 10.25 -18.61 -14.25
N PHE A 431 9.58 -18.19 -15.31
CA PHE A 431 8.21 -17.69 -15.30
C PHE A 431 7.23 -18.74 -15.82
N ILE A 432 5.96 -18.61 -15.39
CA ILE A 432 4.86 -19.36 -16.02
C ILE A 432 4.60 -18.81 -17.42
N GLU A 433 4.34 -19.69 -18.36
CA GLU A 433 4.04 -19.33 -19.76
C GLU A 433 2.58 -19.62 -20.10
N PRO A 434 1.86 -18.66 -20.70
CA PRO A 434 0.49 -18.87 -21.12
C PRO A 434 0.44 -19.78 -22.36
N PRO A 435 -0.68 -20.49 -22.59
CA PRO A 435 -0.91 -21.15 -23.85
C PRO A 435 -1.00 -20.10 -24.99
N PRO A 436 -0.79 -20.51 -26.25
CA PRO A 436 -0.99 -19.63 -27.41
C PRO A 436 -2.36 -18.94 -27.36
N ARG A 437 -2.38 -17.65 -27.68
CA ARG A 437 -3.61 -16.85 -27.70
C ARG A 437 -4.57 -17.43 -28.76
N LYS A 438 -5.84 -17.57 -28.41
CA LYS A 438 -6.89 -17.93 -29.35
C LYS A 438 -7.13 -16.77 -30.33
N THR A 439 -7.21 -17.06 -31.64
CA THR A 439 -7.64 -16.07 -32.64
C THR A 439 -9.09 -15.70 -32.37
N GLU A 440 -9.38 -14.41 -32.32
CA GLU A 440 -10.73 -13.90 -32.11
C GLU A 440 -11.32 -13.41 -33.42
N GLU A 441 -12.63 -13.62 -33.62
CA GLU A 441 -13.39 -12.95 -34.67
C GLU A 441 -13.46 -11.45 -34.37
N GLU A 442 -13.03 -10.65 -35.32
CA GLU A 442 -12.96 -9.21 -35.21
C GLU A 442 -14.34 -8.59 -35.40
N GLY A 443 -14.90 -8.06 -34.28
CA GLY A 443 -16.16 -7.32 -34.30
C GLY A 443 -15.99 -5.80 -34.06
N TYR A 444 -14.89 -5.21 -34.55
CA TYR A 444 -14.64 -3.78 -34.29
C TYR A 444 -15.42 -2.83 -35.21
N ILE A 445 -15.77 -1.66 -34.67
CA ILE A 445 -16.60 -0.67 -35.39
C ILE A 445 -15.75 0.46 -35.98
N GLN A 446 -14.64 0.86 -35.36
CA GLN A 446 -13.79 1.97 -35.80
C GLN A 446 -12.31 1.58 -35.77
N ALA A 447 -11.56 2.10 -36.72
CA ALA A 447 -10.12 1.88 -36.84
C ALA A 447 -9.38 3.22 -36.98
N ALA A 448 -8.20 3.30 -36.38
CA ALA A 448 -7.24 4.36 -36.54
C ALA A 448 -5.84 3.76 -36.78
N ALA A 449 -4.91 4.56 -37.28
CA ALA A 449 -3.54 4.15 -37.52
C ALA A 449 -2.57 5.09 -36.78
N LEU A 450 -1.45 4.55 -36.34
CA LEU A 450 -0.30 5.29 -35.87
C LEU A 450 0.93 4.91 -36.70
N SER A 451 1.70 5.89 -37.17
CA SER A 451 2.99 5.63 -37.80
C SER A 451 4.10 5.83 -36.79
N GLY A 452 4.93 4.81 -36.64
CA GLY A 452 6.12 4.90 -35.76
C GLY A 452 7.13 5.94 -36.22
N ASP A 453 7.10 6.37 -37.50
CA ASP A 453 7.94 7.47 -38.02
C ASP A 453 7.52 8.84 -37.46
N ASP A 454 6.24 8.98 -37.14
CA ASP A 454 5.70 10.23 -36.57
C ASP A 454 5.93 10.34 -35.05
N TYR A 455 6.44 9.29 -34.40
CA TYR A 455 6.77 9.34 -32.99
C TYR A 455 8.05 10.12 -32.75
N ASN A 456 7.90 11.39 -32.48
CA ASN A 456 8.98 12.20 -31.92
C ASN A 456 9.02 11.93 -30.40
N SER A 457 10.03 11.19 -29.95
CA SER A 457 10.27 11.02 -28.52
C SER A 457 10.40 12.42 -27.91
N PHE A 458 9.38 12.89 -27.22
CA PHE A 458 9.51 14.01 -26.28
C PHE A 458 10.40 13.52 -25.12
N ASN A 459 11.61 13.09 -25.45
CA ASN A 459 12.64 12.81 -24.48
C ASN A 459 13.01 14.15 -23.84
N ARG A 460 12.27 14.52 -22.78
CA ARG A 460 12.91 15.27 -21.72
C ARG A 460 14.03 14.34 -21.25
N VAL A 461 15.22 14.61 -21.73
CA VAL A 461 16.42 14.09 -21.11
C VAL A 461 16.44 14.73 -19.72
N VAL A 462 15.88 14.02 -18.76
CA VAL A 462 16.13 14.33 -17.36
C VAL A 462 17.62 14.03 -17.21
N LYS A 463 18.43 15.04 -16.90
CA LYS A 463 19.84 14.81 -16.58
C LYS A 463 19.85 13.74 -15.46
N PRO A 464 20.50 12.59 -15.68
CA PRO A 464 20.55 11.58 -14.65
C PRO A 464 21.17 12.19 -13.39
N GLN A 465 20.48 12.06 -12.26
CA GLN A 465 21.05 12.45 -10.96
C GLN A 465 22.05 11.38 -10.47
N ASN A 466 22.98 10.99 -11.33
CA ASN A 466 24.03 10.03 -10.97
C ASN A 466 25.17 10.69 -10.19
N GLU A 467 25.24 12.02 -10.26
CA GLU A 467 26.21 12.82 -9.54
C GLU A 467 25.51 13.56 -8.39
N VAL A 468 26.19 13.66 -7.28
CA VAL A 468 25.78 14.50 -6.15
C VAL A 468 26.62 15.76 -6.16
N THR A 469 25.99 16.92 -6.07
CA THR A 469 26.69 18.18 -5.86
C THR A 469 26.85 18.42 -4.37
N THR A 470 28.10 18.66 -3.94
CA THR A 470 28.42 19.09 -2.58
C THR A 470 28.57 20.60 -2.58
N TYR A 471 27.75 21.29 -1.82
CA TYR A 471 27.79 22.74 -1.66
C TYR A 471 28.69 23.09 -0.48
N VAL A 472 29.71 23.88 -0.71
CA VAL A 472 30.71 24.23 0.28
C VAL A 472 30.87 25.75 0.37
N LYS A 473 31.29 26.24 1.55
CA LYS A 473 31.62 27.65 1.73
C LYS A 473 32.81 27.99 0.88
N GLU A 474 32.75 29.08 0.13
CA GLU A 474 33.87 29.62 -0.65
C GLU A 474 35.14 29.72 0.22
N GLY A 475 36.26 29.19 -0.29
CA GLY A 475 37.55 29.15 0.40
C GLY A 475 37.64 28.14 1.55
N SER A 476 36.68 27.21 1.73
CA SER A 476 36.78 26.14 2.73
C SER A 476 37.63 24.98 2.19
N ASN A 477 38.44 24.37 3.07
CA ASN A 477 39.08 23.10 2.74
C ASN A 477 38.12 21.92 3.04
N TYR A 478 37.45 21.45 2.00
CA TYR A 478 36.42 20.39 2.11
C TYR A 478 36.91 19.02 1.64
N SER A 479 38.23 18.87 1.34
CA SER A 479 38.80 17.58 0.91
C SER A 479 38.53 16.42 1.93
N SER A 480 38.31 16.76 3.21
CA SER A 480 37.95 15.80 4.24
C SER A 480 36.51 15.28 4.15
N TYR A 481 35.64 15.94 3.36
CA TYR A 481 34.24 15.56 3.19
C TYR A 481 33.99 14.82 1.89
N VAL A 482 34.96 14.79 0.98
CA VAL A 482 34.87 14.07 -0.31
C VAL A 482 35.49 12.71 -0.14
N ASN A 483 34.69 11.68 -0.19
CA ASN A 483 35.22 10.33 -0.14
C ASN A 483 35.35 9.72 -1.54
N THR A 484 36.58 9.45 -1.92
CA THR A 484 36.90 8.81 -3.20
C THR A 484 36.93 7.27 -3.14
N ASN A 485 36.87 6.70 -1.94
CA ASN A 485 36.96 5.25 -1.71
C ASN A 485 35.63 4.66 -1.21
N ALA A 486 34.52 5.36 -1.45
CA ALA A 486 33.24 4.78 -1.13
C ALA A 486 33.20 3.38 -1.75
N TYR A 487 33.01 2.39 -0.88
CA TYR A 487 32.64 1.06 -1.21
C TYR A 487 32.15 0.94 -2.65
N GLU A 488 32.47 -0.10 -3.38
CA GLU A 488 31.99 -0.40 -4.76
C GLU A 488 30.45 -0.53 -4.83
N ILE A 489 29.75 0.26 -4.07
CA ILE A 489 28.37 0.53 -4.34
C ILE A 489 28.41 1.39 -5.59
N PRO A 490 27.79 0.99 -6.70
CA PRO A 490 27.82 1.75 -7.96
C PRO A 490 26.90 2.98 -7.82
N PHE A 491 27.15 3.77 -6.79
CA PHE A 491 26.38 4.94 -6.43
C PHE A 491 27.05 6.14 -7.07
N ARG A 492 26.60 7.29 -6.78
CA ARG A 492 26.95 8.57 -7.38
C ARG A 492 28.44 8.80 -7.35
N THR A 493 28.97 9.31 -8.45
CA THR A 493 30.31 9.90 -8.48
C THR A 493 30.20 11.32 -7.89
N TYR A 494 31.04 11.65 -6.92
CA TYR A 494 31.08 12.99 -6.29
C TYR A 494 31.98 13.92 -7.09
N GLU A 495 31.60 14.20 -8.32
CA GLU A 495 32.46 14.99 -9.22
C GLU A 495 32.17 16.49 -9.16
N ASN A 496 30.99 16.89 -8.66
CA ASN A 496 30.59 18.29 -8.63
C ASN A 496 30.71 18.88 -7.21
N ILE A 497 31.64 19.80 -7.05
CA ILE A 497 31.74 20.65 -5.88
C ILE A 497 31.40 22.07 -6.30
N GLU A 498 30.41 22.67 -5.69
CA GLU A 498 29.96 24.02 -5.96
C GLU A 498 30.24 24.93 -4.78
N GLU A 499 31.09 25.94 -5.00
CA GLU A 499 31.38 26.98 -4.01
C GLU A 499 30.23 27.99 -3.99
N VAL A 500 29.69 28.22 -2.82
CA VAL A 500 28.61 29.18 -2.56
C VAL A 500 29.06 30.16 -1.45
N ILE A 501 28.48 31.33 -1.41
CA ILE A 501 28.73 32.32 -0.34
C ILE A 501 27.65 32.16 0.73
N PRO A 502 27.81 31.28 1.72
CA PRO A 502 26.79 31.03 2.72
C PRO A 502 26.69 32.23 3.67
N ASN A 503 25.50 32.74 3.86
CA ASN A 503 25.22 33.67 4.92
C ASN A 503 25.02 32.90 6.23
N SER A 504 26.01 32.82 7.07
CA SER A 504 26.00 32.08 8.35
C SER A 504 24.94 32.57 9.36
N SER A 505 24.30 33.70 9.10
CA SER A 505 23.19 34.23 9.91
C SER A 505 21.80 33.96 9.28
N SER A 506 21.73 33.34 8.11
CA SER A 506 20.48 33.04 7.42
C SER A 506 19.71 31.91 8.11
N THR A 507 18.41 31.98 8.03
CA THR A 507 17.47 30.96 8.50
C THR A 507 16.71 30.38 7.34
N PHE A 508 16.06 29.22 7.55
CA PHE A 508 15.18 28.63 6.55
C PHE A 508 14.00 29.56 6.18
N ILE A 509 13.60 30.44 7.10
CA ILE A 509 12.62 31.49 6.80
C ILE A 509 13.11 32.44 5.71
N ASP A 510 14.42 32.74 5.66
CA ASP A 510 15.01 33.58 4.60
C ASP A 510 15.01 32.86 3.26
N VAL A 511 15.19 31.54 3.25
CA VAL A 511 15.02 30.69 2.04
C VAL A 511 13.56 30.75 1.56
N VAL A 512 12.60 30.59 2.45
CA VAL A 512 11.17 30.66 2.10
C VAL A 512 10.79 32.01 1.51
N LYS A 513 11.42 33.09 2.00
CA LYS A 513 11.23 34.46 1.51
C LYS A 513 12.04 34.80 0.24
N GLY A 514 12.86 33.87 -0.25
CA GLY A 514 13.71 34.07 -1.43
C GLY A 514 14.86 35.06 -1.26
N LYS A 515 15.30 35.28 0.00
CA LYS A 515 16.47 36.13 0.29
C LYS A 515 17.80 35.37 0.17
N VAL A 516 17.76 34.06 0.36
CA VAL A 516 18.89 33.13 0.33
C VAL A 516 18.45 31.92 -0.48
N SER A 517 19.32 31.33 -1.29
CA SER A 517 19.04 30.08 -1.97
C SER A 517 19.03 28.90 -0.98
N MET A 518 18.44 27.78 -1.41
CA MET A 518 18.45 26.56 -0.61
C MET A 518 19.87 26.02 -0.44
N GLU A 519 20.67 26.12 -1.48
CA GLU A 519 22.05 25.66 -1.59
C GLU A 519 22.96 26.45 -0.64
N GLU A 520 22.87 27.79 -0.66
CA GLU A 520 23.59 28.66 0.29
C GLU A 520 23.21 28.36 1.75
N PHE A 521 21.93 28.14 2.02
CA PHE A 521 21.47 27.78 3.36
C PHE A 521 22.05 26.45 3.83
N VAL A 522 21.90 25.40 2.98
CA VAL A 522 22.37 24.05 3.31
C VAL A 522 23.90 24.00 3.48
N ALA A 523 24.66 24.73 2.63
CA ALA A 523 26.11 24.87 2.79
C ALA A 523 26.55 25.54 4.10
N SER A 524 25.66 26.31 4.76
CA SER A 524 25.94 26.92 6.07
C SER A 524 25.73 25.95 7.25
N LEU A 525 25.11 24.78 7.02
CA LEU A 525 24.79 23.81 8.06
C LEU A 525 25.97 22.85 8.30
N SER A 526 26.24 22.54 9.56
CA SER A 526 27.24 21.51 9.88
C SER A 526 26.73 20.11 9.58
N PRO A 527 27.63 19.12 9.39
CA PRO A 527 27.22 17.72 9.20
C PRO A 527 26.31 17.18 10.29
N GLU A 528 26.53 17.60 11.57
CA GLU A 528 25.71 17.20 12.71
C GLU A 528 24.28 17.74 12.62
N ILE A 529 24.12 18.97 12.10
CA ILE A 529 22.79 19.55 11.85
C ILE A 529 22.09 18.81 10.72
N LEU A 530 22.80 18.59 9.60
CA LEU A 530 22.28 17.86 8.46
C LEU A 530 21.83 16.44 8.87
N ALA A 531 22.67 15.69 9.59
CA ALA A 531 22.35 14.35 10.10
C ALA A 531 21.09 14.34 10.97
N ARG A 532 20.85 15.38 11.76
CA ARG A 532 19.65 15.52 12.61
C ARG A 532 18.39 15.90 11.82
N ILE A 533 18.51 16.57 10.69
CA ILE A 533 17.36 16.92 9.84
C ILE A 533 16.84 15.69 9.07
N VAL A 534 17.73 14.82 8.61
CA VAL A 534 17.35 13.62 7.80
C VAL A 534 16.78 12.47 8.63
N ILE A 535 16.70 12.63 9.95
CA ILE A 535 16.07 11.65 10.83
C ILE A 535 14.77 12.20 11.44
N GLY A 536 13.81 11.30 11.67
CA GLY A 536 12.57 11.64 12.38
C GLY A 536 12.82 12.07 13.82
N ALA A 537 11.86 12.78 14.41
CA ALA A 537 11.92 13.17 15.81
C ALA A 537 11.98 11.94 16.73
N LEU A 538 12.94 11.95 17.66
CA LEU A 538 13.08 10.94 18.70
C LEU A 538 12.21 11.31 19.92
N ASP A 539 11.57 10.32 20.54
CA ASP A 539 11.08 10.45 21.92
C ASP A 539 12.24 10.08 22.85
N GLU A 540 12.91 11.11 23.38
CA GLU A 540 14.09 10.97 24.27
C GLU A 540 13.81 10.07 25.49
N ASN A 541 12.55 9.92 25.90
CA ASN A 541 12.17 9.08 27.03
C ASN A 541 12.04 7.58 26.67
N LYS A 542 12.18 7.19 25.38
CA LYS A 542 11.93 5.82 24.91
C LYS A 542 13.08 5.15 24.16
N ILE A 543 14.24 5.79 24.06
CA ILE A 543 15.44 5.23 23.42
C ILE A 543 15.82 3.85 24.00
N ASN A 544 15.46 3.59 25.25
CA ASN A 544 15.78 2.36 25.97
C ASN A 544 14.61 1.37 26.12
N SER A 545 13.44 1.61 25.52
CA SER A 545 12.32 0.66 25.63
C SER A 545 12.23 -0.25 24.43
N VAL A 546 12.23 -1.55 24.67
CA VAL A 546 12.14 -2.68 23.72
C VAL A 546 10.85 -2.68 22.88
N ASN A 547 9.92 -1.76 23.11
CA ASN A 547 8.65 -1.67 22.38
C ASN A 547 8.71 -0.59 21.29
N ARG A 548 9.41 -0.87 20.20
CA ARG A 548 9.56 0.00 19.02
C ARG A 548 8.26 0.26 18.23
N PHE A 549 7.13 -0.33 18.61
CA PHE A 549 5.86 -0.26 17.84
C PHE A 549 4.74 0.56 18.49
N THR A 550 4.99 1.18 19.63
CA THR A 550 4.03 2.10 20.25
C THR A 550 4.72 3.43 20.49
N PHE A 551 4.68 4.28 19.49
CA PHE A 551 5.24 5.61 19.54
C PHE A 551 4.21 6.56 20.16
N ASN A 552 4.44 7.00 21.38
CA ASN A 552 3.79 8.19 21.92
C ASN A 552 4.78 9.34 21.70
N PHE A 553 4.56 10.13 20.69
CA PHE A 553 5.34 11.34 20.49
C PHE A 553 4.75 12.45 21.36
N SER A 554 5.43 12.80 22.44
CA SER A 554 5.16 14.02 23.20
C SER A 554 5.88 15.18 22.53
N LEU A 555 5.16 16.00 21.80
CA LEU A 555 5.72 17.12 21.06
C LEU A 555 4.98 18.40 21.47
N ASP A 556 5.75 19.35 22.01
CA ASP A 556 5.34 20.72 22.29
C ASP A 556 4.00 20.88 23.02
N ASN A 557 3.85 20.33 24.22
CA ASN A 557 2.68 20.49 25.09
C ASN A 557 1.32 20.06 24.52
N LYS A 558 1.31 19.43 23.33
CA LYS A 558 0.16 18.75 22.75
C LYS A 558 0.57 17.31 22.45
N ASN A 559 0.24 16.40 23.36
CA ASN A 559 0.44 14.95 23.15
C ASN A 559 -0.53 14.44 22.07
N LEU A 560 -0.20 14.65 20.80
CA LEU A 560 -0.87 13.97 19.69
C LEU A 560 -0.12 12.66 19.45
N ASP A 561 -0.75 11.53 19.71
CA ASP A 561 -0.25 10.23 19.28
C ASP A 561 -0.48 10.10 17.78
N ILE A 562 0.51 10.49 16.99
CA ILE A 562 0.54 10.41 15.53
C ILE A 562 1.65 9.46 15.07
N ALA A 563 1.66 9.10 13.78
CA ALA A 563 2.59 8.12 13.24
C ALA A 563 4.06 8.59 13.32
N ALA A 564 4.33 9.84 12.95
CA ALA A 564 5.67 10.39 12.90
C ALA A 564 5.68 11.91 12.98
N LYS A 565 6.87 12.45 13.21
CA LYS A 565 7.19 13.88 13.07
C LYS A 565 8.63 14.05 12.60
N THR A 566 8.92 15.07 11.82
CA THR A 566 10.29 15.51 11.58
C THR A 566 10.81 16.28 12.81
N THR A 567 12.13 16.44 12.91
CA THR A 567 12.71 17.15 14.07
C THR A 567 12.17 18.58 14.19
N ASN A 568 11.86 19.00 15.41
CA ASN A 568 11.48 20.38 15.74
C ASN A 568 12.62 21.15 16.46
N GLN A 569 13.76 20.50 16.61
CA GLN A 569 14.91 21.04 17.36
C GLN A 569 15.38 22.40 16.82
N PHE A 570 15.22 22.61 15.51
CA PHE A 570 15.73 23.79 14.82
C PHE A 570 14.66 24.87 14.53
N ALA A 571 13.47 24.73 15.09
CA ALA A 571 12.38 25.69 14.84
C ALA A 571 12.71 27.13 15.27
N THR A 572 13.40 27.26 16.42
CA THR A 572 13.76 28.57 16.99
C THR A 572 15.12 29.08 16.54
N THR A 573 16.05 28.21 16.17
CA THR A 573 17.42 28.57 15.81
C THR A 573 17.61 28.74 14.30
N LEU A 574 17.09 27.81 13.52
CA LEU A 574 17.25 27.80 12.06
C LEU A 574 15.94 28.09 11.31
N GLY A 575 14.81 28.22 12.00
CA GLY A 575 13.51 28.44 11.36
C GLY A 575 12.96 27.21 10.62
N ILE A 576 13.37 25.99 11.00
CA ILE A 576 12.90 24.73 10.41
C ILE A 576 11.86 24.11 11.35
N PRO A 577 10.56 24.13 11.02
CA PRO A 577 9.54 23.52 11.86
C PRO A 577 9.56 22.00 11.74
N GLY A 578 9.17 21.29 12.78
CA GLY A 578 8.79 19.90 12.69
C GLY A 578 7.40 19.76 12.04
N VAL A 579 7.25 18.85 11.09
CA VAL A 579 5.98 18.56 10.43
C VAL A 579 5.33 17.31 11.00
N ASN A 580 4.01 17.33 11.15
CA ASN A 580 3.22 16.25 11.72
C ASN A 580 2.75 15.29 10.62
N ILE A 581 2.96 13.98 10.83
CA ILE A 581 2.62 12.92 9.89
C ILE A 581 1.67 11.94 10.57
N ALA A 582 0.46 11.80 10.06
CA ALA A 582 -0.52 10.82 10.56
C ALA A 582 -0.60 9.61 9.64
N ASP A 583 -0.82 8.43 10.22
CA ASP A 583 -1.19 7.23 9.46
C ASP A 583 -2.70 7.19 9.21
N GLY A 584 -3.14 6.21 8.43
CA GLY A 584 -4.54 5.85 8.27
C GLY A 584 -5.09 6.00 6.86
N PRO A 585 -5.03 4.96 6.02
CA PRO A 585 -5.64 4.98 4.69
C PRO A 585 -7.18 4.91 4.70
N SER A 586 -7.82 4.57 5.82
CA SER A 586 -9.28 4.57 5.98
C SER A 586 -9.83 5.77 6.80
N GLY A 587 -8.97 6.66 7.27
CA GLY A 587 -9.25 7.80 8.14
C GLY A 587 -8.00 8.15 8.94
N LEU A 588 -7.86 9.37 9.42
CA LEU A 588 -6.68 9.76 10.17
C LEU A 588 -6.57 8.95 11.48
N HIS A 589 -5.44 8.27 11.64
CA HIS A 589 -5.10 7.59 12.90
C HIS A 589 -4.41 8.59 13.84
N ILE A 590 -5.20 9.17 14.73
CA ILE A 590 -4.72 10.03 15.81
C ILE A 590 -5.29 9.46 17.10
N GLN A 591 -4.43 8.96 17.98
CA GLN A 591 -4.88 8.24 19.17
C GLN A 591 -5.74 9.15 20.07
N GLY A 592 -6.94 8.68 20.38
CA GLY A 592 -7.89 9.38 21.25
C GLY A 592 -8.57 10.59 20.61
N VAL A 593 -8.35 10.86 19.34
CA VAL A 593 -9.04 11.92 18.60
C VAL A 593 -10.04 11.29 17.64
N PRO A 594 -11.35 11.53 17.80
CA PRO A 594 -12.35 11.01 16.88
C PRO A 594 -12.21 11.63 15.49
N CYS A 595 -11.95 10.79 14.49
CA CYS A 595 -11.89 11.14 13.07
C CYS A 595 -12.91 10.31 12.28
N THR A 596 -13.16 10.70 11.05
CA THR A 596 -14.05 9.94 10.17
C THR A 596 -13.38 8.64 9.73
N CYS A 597 -14.03 7.51 9.98
CA CYS A 597 -13.65 6.26 9.36
C CYS A 597 -14.43 6.08 8.05
N PHE A 598 -13.72 6.25 6.94
CA PHE A 598 -14.21 5.99 5.59
C PHE A 598 -14.13 4.50 5.26
N PRO A 599 -14.75 4.05 4.16
CA PRO A 599 -14.53 2.70 3.65
C PRO A 599 -13.03 2.43 3.43
N SER A 600 -12.62 1.18 3.60
CA SER A 600 -11.22 0.80 3.36
C SER A 600 -10.80 1.11 1.91
N PRO A 601 -9.49 1.30 1.63
CA PRO A 601 -9.02 1.57 0.28
C PRO A 601 -9.48 0.55 -0.76
N ASN A 602 -9.51 -0.75 -0.43
CA ASN A 602 -10.04 -1.78 -1.33
C ASN A 602 -11.54 -1.56 -1.62
N ASN A 603 -12.35 -1.23 -0.59
CA ASN A 603 -13.75 -0.86 -0.78
C ASN A 603 -13.89 0.40 -1.63
N MET A 604 -13.11 1.43 -1.31
CA MET A 604 -13.13 2.66 -2.10
C MET A 604 -12.79 2.41 -3.57
N ALA A 605 -11.84 1.51 -3.83
CA ALA A 605 -11.50 1.10 -5.19
C ALA A 605 -12.68 0.39 -5.90
N GLN A 606 -13.50 -0.37 -5.17
CA GLN A 606 -14.71 -1.00 -5.73
C GLN A 606 -15.74 0.02 -6.25
N THR A 607 -15.64 1.29 -5.86
CA THR A 607 -16.48 2.33 -6.48
C THR A 607 -16.15 2.55 -7.95
N TRP A 608 -14.93 2.28 -8.40
CA TRP A 608 -14.40 2.63 -9.73
C TRP A 608 -14.67 4.10 -10.11
N ASP A 609 -14.62 4.97 -9.13
CA ASP A 609 -15.01 6.39 -9.26
C ASP A 609 -13.91 7.30 -8.70
N MET A 610 -13.12 7.87 -9.61
CA MET A 610 -12.08 8.83 -9.23
C MET A 610 -12.66 10.05 -8.50
N SER A 611 -13.91 10.46 -8.82
CA SER A 611 -14.57 11.59 -8.14
C SER A 611 -14.89 11.26 -6.67
N ALA A 612 -15.22 10.00 -6.38
CA ALA A 612 -15.41 9.52 -5.00
C ALA A 612 -14.11 9.59 -4.21
N MET A 613 -12.98 9.22 -4.83
CA MET A 613 -11.66 9.35 -4.23
C MET A 613 -11.29 10.81 -3.96
N VAL A 614 -11.57 11.72 -4.89
CA VAL A 614 -11.34 13.16 -4.68
C VAL A 614 -12.20 13.68 -3.52
N ARG A 615 -13.47 13.25 -3.39
CA ARG A 615 -14.34 13.64 -2.27
C ARG A 615 -13.81 13.16 -0.93
N MET A 616 -13.36 11.88 -0.87
CA MET A 616 -12.72 11.32 0.32
C MET A 616 -11.44 12.10 0.67
N GLY A 617 -10.55 12.33 -0.30
CA GLY A 617 -9.32 13.09 -0.10
C GLY A 617 -9.56 14.52 0.40
N ARG A 618 -10.63 15.20 -0.08
CA ARG A 618 -11.03 16.51 0.43
C ARG A 618 -11.46 16.47 1.89
N ALA A 619 -12.22 15.46 2.28
CA ALA A 619 -12.60 15.28 3.68
C ALA A 619 -11.38 15.04 4.56
N TYR A 620 -10.42 14.22 4.09
CA TYR A 620 -9.12 14.03 4.77
C TYR A 620 -8.35 15.34 4.94
N GLY A 621 -8.18 16.08 3.87
CA GLY A 621 -7.47 17.38 3.92
C GLY A 621 -8.06 18.34 4.94
N ARG A 622 -9.39 18.35 5.05
CA ARG A 622 -10.11 19.16 6.04
C ARG A 622 -9.87 18.67 7.48
N GLU A 623 -9.87 17.37 7.70
CA GLU A 623 -9.53 16.78 9.02
C GLU A 623 -8.05 16.95 9.36
N MET A 624 -7.14 16.86 8.38
CA MET A 624 -5.73 17.19 8.57
C MET A 624 -5.55 18.64 9.00
N GLU A 625 -6.28 19.58 8.39
CA GLU A 625 -6.26 20.99 8.77
C GLU A 625 -6.72 21.20 10.22
N ALA A 626 -7.82 20.58 10.62
CA ALA A 626 -8.37 20.71 11.96
C ALA A 626 -7.46 20.10 13.05
N ASN A 627 -6.65 19.12 12.71
CA ASN A 627 -5.79 18.39 13.62
C ASN A 627 -4.29 18.71 13.48
N ASP A 628 -3.95 19.75 12.72
CA ASP A 628 -2.56 20.18 12.50
C ASP A 628 -1.65 19.09 11.89
N ILE A 629 -2.19 18.27 11.02
CA ILE A 629 -1.44 17.27 10.26
C ILE A 629 -0.99 17.87 8.94
N ASP A 630 0.30 17.78 8.62
CA ASP A 630 0.87 18.26 7.36
C ASP A 630 0.82 17.18 6.28
N TYR A 631 1.19 15.94 6.63
CA TYR A 631 1.20 14.80 5.71
C TYR A 631 0.41 13.62 6.27
N CYS A 632 -0.25 12.86 5.40
CA CYS A 632 -0.77 11.54 5.75
C CYS A 632 -0.06 10.42 4.98
N LEU A 633 0.14 9.26 5.63
CA LEU A 633 0.73 8.04 5.05
C LEU A 633 -0.33 7.28 4.26
N ALA A 634 -0.77 7.88 3.16
CA ALA A 634 -1.76 7.36 2.22
C ALA A 634 -1.58 8.08 0.87
N PRO A 635 -2.02 7.49 -0.26
CA PRO A 635 -2.60 6.17 -0.42
C PRO A 635 -1.55 5.05 -0.34
N ALA A 636 -2.02 3.81 -0.05
CA ALA A 636 -1.21 2.61 -0.12
C ALA A 636 -1.44 1.93 -1.48
N LEU A 637 -0.40 1.84 -2.32
CA LEU A 637 -0.55 1.50 -3.74
C LEU A 637 0.05 0.14 -4.15
N ASN A 638 0.41 -0.71 -3.18
CA ASN A 638 0.88 -2.06 -3.51
C ASN A 638 -0.23 -2.90 -4.13
N ILE A 639 0.15 -3.89 -4.92
CA ILE A 639 -0.76 -4.74 -5.68
C ILE A 639 -1.31 -5.87 -4.81
N ASN A 640 -2.60 -6.12 -4.88
CA ASN A 640 -3.27 -7.26 -4.26
C ASN A 640 -2.89 -8.56 -5.00
N ARG A 641 -1.68 -9.05 -4.74
CA ARG A 641 -1.08 -10.19 -5.41
C ARG A 641 -1.72 -11.52 -4.97
N ASN A 642 -2.12 -11.62 -3.71
CA ASN A 642 -2.68 -12.84 -3.14
C ASN A 642 -3.81 -12.51 -2.15
N PRO A 643 -4.97 -13.20 -2.19
CA PRO A 643 -6.10 -12.93 -1.32
C PRO A 643 -5.87 -13.25 0.16
N MET A 644 -4.81 -13.99 0.49
CA MET A 644 -4.43 -14.33 1.87
C MET A 644 -3.60 -13.23 2.54
N TRP A 645 -3.23 -12.19 1.82
CA TRP A 645 -2.51 -11.08 2.41
C TRP A 645 -3.44 -10.31 3.38
N ASN A 646 -3.05 -10.28 4.66
CA ASN A 646 -3.88 -9.73 5.73
C ASN A 646 -4.11 -8.21 5.64
N ARG A 647 -3.22 -7.47 4.95
CA ARG A 647 -3.37 -6.05 4.67
C ARG A 647 -4.00 -5.73 3.29
N ALA A 648 -4.49 -6.74 2.56
CA ALA A 648 -5.10 -6.52 1.24
C ALA A 648 -6.24 -5.48 1.24
N TYR A 649 -6.93 -5.27 2.37
CA TYR A 649 -7.96 -4.24 2.53
C TYR A 649 -7.43 -2.80 2.45
N GLU A 650 -6.13 -2.57 2.71
CA GLU A 650 -5.48 -1.25 2.64
C GLU A 650 -5.12 -0.84 1.21
N PHE A 651 -5.06 -1.79 0.30
CA PHE A 651 -4.58 -1.60 -1.05
C PHE A 651 -5.75 -1.71 -2.04
N TYR A 652 -5.64 -1.00 -3.15
CA TYR A 652 -6.77 -0.76 -4.03
C TYR A 652 -7.16 -1.98 -4.84
N SER A 653 -6.22 -2.61 -5.56
CA SER A 653 -6.56 -3.58 -6.60
C SER A 653 -5.39 -4.54 -6.92
N GLU A 654 -5.71 -5.62 -7.64
CA GLU A 654 -4.74 -6.43 -8.37
C GLU A 654 -4.25 -5.75 -9.66
N ASP A 655 -4.98 -4.72 -10.14
CA ASP A 655 -4.65 -3.97 -11.35
C ASP A 655 -3.87 -2.70 -11.04
N PRO A 656 -2.68 -2.51 -11.64
CA PRO A 656 -1.82 -1.36 -11.37
C PRO A 656 -2.37 -0.03 -11.92
N ALA A 657 -3.11 -0.03 -13.03
CA ALA A 657 -3.67 1.20 -13.58
C ALA A 657 -4.82 1.71 -12.69
N LEU A 658 -5.73 0.81 -12.29
CA LEU A 658 -6.84 1.14 -11.38
C LEU A 658 -6.30 1.69 -10.05
N SER A 659 -5.30 1.00 -9.46
CA SER A 659 -4.67 1.43 -8.21
C SER A 659 -4.06 2.83 -8.32
N GLY A 660 -3.31 3.09 -9.38
CA GLY A 660 -2.65 4.38 -9.60
C GLY A 660 -3.63 5.53 -9.84
N ILE A 661 -4.65 5.32 -10.69
CA ILE A 661 -5.67 6.35 -11.02
C ILE A 661 -6.49 6.72 -9.78
N LEU A 662 -6.96 5.73 -9.03
CA LEU A 662 -7.75 5.98 -7.83
C LEU A 662 -6.92 6.59 -6.71
N GLY A 663 -5.68 6.11 -6.53
CA GLY A 663 -4.73 6.72 -5.60
C GLY A 663 -4.47 8.19 -5.92
N ALA A 664 -4.26 8.52 -7.21
CA ALA A 664 -4.10 9.90 -7.64
C ALA A 664 -5.35 10.77 -7.33
N GLY A 665 -6.55 10.20 -7.47
CA GLY A 665 -7.79 10.88 -7.07
C GLY A 665 -7.82 11.29 -5.60
N PHE A 666 -7.39 10.38 -4.71
CA PHE A 666 -7.26 10.69 -3.28
C PHE A 666 -6.28 11.84 -3.02
N VAL A 667 -5.07 11.75 -3.58
CA VAL A 667 -4.03 12.80 -3.45
C VAL A 667 -4.55 14.15 -3.95
N MET A 668 -5.21 14.16 -5.11
CA MET A 668 -5.83 15.37 -5.69
C MET A 668 -6.82 16.02 -4.72
N GLY A 669 -7.58 15.21 -3.99
CA GLY A 669 -8.51 15.69 -2.97
C GLY A 669 -7.79 16.33 -1.78
N VAL A 670 -6.80 15.67 -1.20
CA VAL A 670 -6.02 16.18 -0.06
C VAL A 670 -5.33 17.50 -0.40
N LYS A 671 -4.69 17.58 -1.56
CA LYS A 671 -3.97 18.78 -2.04
C LYS A 671 -4.85 20.01 -2.31
N ARG A 672 -6.19 19.90 -2.19
CA ARG A 672 -7.08 21.08 -2.21
C ARG A 672 -6.94 21.94 -0.97
N TYR A 673 -6.33 21.43 0.09
CA TYR A 673 -6.04 22.18 1.31
C TYR A 673 -4.58 22.59 1.31
N GLU A 674 -4.36 23.90 1.31
CA GLU A 674 -3.01 24.48 1.28
C GLU A 674 -2.15 23.97 2.45
N GLY A 675 -0.89 23.66 2.17
CA GLY A 675 0.05 23.13 3.15
C GLY A 675 -0.23 21.69 3.60
N ARG A 676 -1.07 20.94 2.89
CA ARG A 676 -1.37 19.53 3.09
C ARG A 676 -0.97 18.71 1.88
N ASN A 677 -0.33 17.59 2.09
CA ASN A 677 0.05 16.66 1.04
C ASN A 677 0.09 15.22 1.61
N VAL A 678 0.61 14.29 0.84
CA VAL A 678 0.63 12.87 1.16
C VAL A 678 2.01 12.26 0.98
N ILE A 679 2.23 11.14 1.68
CA ILE A 679 3.37 10.23 1.49
C ILE A 679 2.77 8.91 1.02
N VAL A 680 2.99 8.59 -0.25
CA VAL A 680 2.44 7.37 -0.88
C VAL A 680 3.25 6.15 -0.45
N LYS A 681 2.59 5.04 -0.10
CA LYS A 681 3.25 3.85 0.47
C LYS A 681 2.83 2.54 -0.21
N ASN A 682 3.58 1.44 -0.07
CA ASN A 682 4.98 1.31 0.28
C ASN A 682 5.76 1.01 -1.02
N LEU A 683 6.73 1.81 -1.37
CA LEU A 683 7.52 1.70 -2.61
C LEU A 683 8.66 0.68 -2.41
N ALA A 684 8.66 -0.52 -3.01
CA ALA A 684 7.56 -1.24 -3.67
C ALA A 684 7.57 -2.71 -3.21
N THR A 685 6.68 -3.54 -3.76
CA THR A 685 6.60 -4.99 -3.48
C THR A 685 6.27 -5.38 -2.03
N TYR A 686 5.59 -4.52 -1.29
CA TYR A 686 5.07 -4.87 0.03
C TYR A 686 3.76 -5.68 -0.13
N ASN A 687 3.88 -7.01 -0.23
CA ASN A 687 2.77 -7.92 -0.53
C ASN A 687 2.59 -9.01 0.54
N GLN A 688 3.28 -8.90 1.65
CA GLN A 688 3.24 -9.81 2.79
C GLN A 688 3.66 -9.07 4.07
N GLU A 689 2.92 -9.25 5.18
CA GLU A 689 3.24 -8.65 6.48
C GLU A 689 4.16 -9.53 7.31
N SER A 690 3.91 -10.85 7.30
CA SER A 690 4.68 -11.80 8.08
C SER A 690 6.13 -11.82 7.61
N ARG A 691 7.07 -11.50 8.51
CA ARG A 691 8.51 -11.41 8.24
C ARG A 691 8.88 -10.43 7.12
N ALA A 692 8.07 -9.39 6.92
CA ALA A 692 8.28 -8.43 5.84
C ALA A 692 9.72 -7.90 5.77
N ALA A 693 10.32 -7.61 6.92
CA ALA A 693 11.69 -7.12 7.00
C ALA A 693 12.79 -8.13 6.63
N ASP A 694 12.49 -9.43 6.69
CA ASP A 694 13.46 -10.50 6.39
C ASP A 694 13.38 -10.99 4.94
N ILE A 695 12.29 -10.69 4.26
CA ILE A 695 12.00 -11.26 2.94
C ILE A 695 12.79 -10.54 1.86
N ASN A 696 13.42 -11.35 1.00
CA ASN A 696 13.96 -10.91 -0.28
C ASN A 696 13.01 -11.33 -1.42
N ILE A 697 12.51 -10.36 -2.16
CA ILE A 697 11.64 -10.57 -3.32
C ILE A 697 12.48 -10.53 -4.58
N ASN A 698 12.51 -11.67 -5.29
CA ASN A 698 13.17 -11.76 -6.59
C ASN A 698 12.13 -11.53 -7.69
N VAL A 699 12.35 -10.50 -8.48
CA VAL A 699 11.41 -10.04 -9.51
C VAL A 699 12.17 -9.52 -10.71
N SER A 700 11.72 -9.84 -11.95
CA SER A 700 12.33 -9.28 -13.16
C SER A 700 12.05 -7.77 -13.27
N ARG A 701 12.91 -7.07 -14.00
CA ARG A 701 12.76 -5.62 -14.22
C ARG A 701 11.43 -5.29 -14.91
N ARG A 702 11.00 -6.14 -15.85
CA ARG A 702 9.73 -6.05 -16.55
C ARG A 702 8.55 -6.16 -15.58
N THR A 703 8.50 -7.27 -14.84
CA THR A 703 7.42 -7.51 -13.86
C THR A 703 7.34 -6.39 -12.84
N PHE A 704 8.50 -5.95 -12.35
CA PHE A 704 8.58 -4.86 -11.40
C PHE A 704 8.03 -3.55 -11.97
N GLY A 705 8.40 -3.21 -13.22
CA GLY A 705 7.93 -1.99 -13.91
C GLY A 705 6.47 -2.02 -14.31
N GLU A 706 5.99 -3.12 -14.92
CA GLU A 706 4.63 -3.22 -15.46
C GLU A 706 3.57 -3.41 -14.37
N ILE A 707 3.91 -4.06 -13.24
CA ILE A 707 2.96 -4.42 -12.18
C ILE A 707 3.18 -3.60 -10.91
N TYR A 708 4.35 -3.73 -10.28
CA TYR A 708 4.53 -3.25 -8.89
C TYR A 708 4.89 -1.77 -8.79
N LEU A 709 5.62 -1.22 -9.74
CA LEU A 709 5.97 0.21 -9.79
C LEU A 709 4.92 1.06 -10.52
N ARG A 710 4.11 0.44 -11.36
CA ARG A 710 3.15 1.17 -12.21
C ARG A 710 2.18 2.06 -11.43
N PRO A 711 1.57 1.64 -10.30
CA PRO A 711 0.66 2.50 -9.55
C PRO A 711 1.32 3.77 -9.03
N PHE A 712 2.58 3.64 -8.57
CA PHE A 712 3.38 4.78 -8.06
C PHE A 712 3.72 5.75 -9.18
N SER A 713 4.13 5.24 -10.34
CA SER A 713 4.43 6.09 -11.50
C SER A 713 3.19 6.84 -11.99
N VAL A 714 2.03 6.18 -12.08
CA VAL A 714 0.77 6.82 -12.46
C VAL A 714 0.42 7.94 -11.48
N CYS A 715 0.52 7.67 -10.17
CA CYS A 715 0.27 8.68 -9.13
C CYS A 715 1.25 9.85 -9.25
N GLN A 716 2.57 9.58 -9.44
CA GLN A 716 3.58 10.62 -9.61
C GLN A 716 3.29 11.52 -10.81
N PHE A 717 2.98 10.94 -11.98
CA PHE A 717 2.71 11.72 -13.18
C PHE A 717 1.42 12.54 -13.11
N MET A 718 0.39 12.03 -12.42
CA MET A 718 -0.89 12.73 -12.31
C MET A 718 -0.87 13.84 -11.25
N VAL A 719 -0.23 13.66 -10.10
CA VAL A 719 -0.48 14.51 -8.93
C VAL A 719 0.74 14.94 -8.13
N LYS A 720 1.91 14.34 -8.33
CA LYS A 720 3.18 14.67 -7.65
C LYS A 720 3.00 14.71 -6.11
N PRO A 721 3.03 13.56 -5.41
CA PRO A 721 2.95 13.53 -3.95
C PRO A 721 4.20 14.17 -3.31
N ALA A 722 4.12 14.57 -2.03
CA ALA A 722 5.28 15.10 -1.30
C ALA A 722 6.37 14.06 -1.07
N GLY A 723 5.97 12.81 -0.84
CA GLY A 723 6.92 11.74 -0.56
C GLY A 723 6.45 10.36 -0.98
N PHE A 724 7.44 9.46 -1.02
CA PHE A 724 7.23 8.01 -1.07
C PHE A 724 7.78 7.38 0.20
N LEU A 725 7.01 6.47 0.81
CA LEU A 725 7.50 5.59 1.87
C LEU A 725 8.02 4.31 1.23
N SER A 726 9.31 3.98 1.45
CA SER A 726 9.91 2.73 0.99
C SER A 726 9.26 1.53 1.68
N SER A 727 9.36 0.36 1.09
CA SER A 727 8.94 -0.88 1.78
C SER A 727 10.06 -1.42 2.68
N GLY A 728 9.68 -2.14 3.74
CA GLY A 728 10.65 -2.69 4.70
C GLY A 728 11.37 -3.96 4.25
N ASN A 729 11.01 -4.53 3.09
CA ASN A 729 11.57 -5.77 2.55
C ASN A 729 12.73 -5.53 1.58
N LYS A 730 13.47 -6.60 1.27
CA LYS A 730 14.47 -6.59 0.19
C LYS A 730 13.80 -6.83 -1.17
N VAL A 731 14.40 -6.24 -2.20
CA VAL A 731 14.09 -6.48 -3.62
C VAL A 731 15.40 -6.80 -4.32
N ASN A 732 15.47 -7.97 -4.95
CA ASN A 732 16.66 -8.44 -5.65
C ASN A 732 17.96 -8.31 -4.81
N GLY A 733 17.85 -8.66 -3.51
CA GLY A 733 18.97 -8.73 -2.57
C GLY A 733 19.20 -7.51 -1.68
N MET A 734 18.60 -6.34 -1.99
CA MET A 734 18.81 -5.10 -1.23
C MET A 734 17.51 -4.57 -0.62
N TYR A 735 17.59 -3.95 0.54
CA TYR A 735 16.43 -3.26 1.13
C TYR A 735 15.94 -2.12 0.23
N SER A 736 14.61 -1.97 0.13
CA SER A 736 14.03 -0.94 -0.75
C SER A 736 14.51 0.48 -0.41
N SER A 737 14.75 0.79 0.86
CA SER A 737 15.33 2.07 1.30
C SER A 737 16.76 2.28 0.84
N SER A 738 17.58 1.21 0.78
CA SER A 738 18.97 1.25 0.31
C SER A 738 19.10 0.98 -1.20
N GLN A 739 17.99 0.95 -1.94
CA GLN A 739 17.98 0.57 -3.36
C GLN A 739 18.07 1.82 -4.26
N LYS A 740 19.29 2.21 -4.67
CA LYS A 740 19.51 3.32 -5.60
C LYS A 740 18.66 3.22 -6.86
N GLY A 741 18.56 1.99 -7.41
CA GLY A 741 17.77 1.73 -8.62
C GLY A 741 16.30 2.14 -8.48
N ILE A 742 15.70 2.00 -7.28
CA ILE A 742 14.34 2.45 -7.00
C ILE A 742 14.30 3.95 -6.72
N ASN A 743 15.13 4.40 -5.77
CA ASN A 743 15.00 5.75 -5.21
C ASN A 743 15.51 6.84 -6.14
N ILE A 744 16.60 6.58 -6.86
CA ILE A 744 17.24 7.56 -7.75
C ILE A 744 16.91 7.25 -9.21
N ASP A 745 17.32 6.07 -9.71
CA ASP A 745 17.25 5.83 -11.16
C ASP A 745 15.80 5.80 -11.66
N ILE A 746 14.90 5.15 -10.92
CA ILE A 746 13.50 5.07 -11.32
C ILE A 746 12.71 6.29 -10.82
N ALA A 747 12.69 6.54 -9.50
CA ALA A 747 11.81 7.59 -8.98
C ALA A 747 12.25 8.98 -9.44
N ARG A 748 13.55 9.32 -9.32
CA ARG A 748 14.02 10.66 -9.69
C ARG A 748 14.32 10.80 -11.17
N ASN A 749 15.12 9.90 -11.74
CA ASN A 749 15.56 10.03 -13.14
C ASN A 749 14.44 9.66 -14.12
N ASP A 750 13.77 8.51 -13.93
CA ASP A 750 12.73 8.08 -14.88
C ASP A 750 11.39 8.83 -14.68
N TRP A 751 10.99 9.11 -13.42
CA TRP A 751 9.69 9.74 -13.16
C TRP A 751 9.76 11.23 -12.87
N GLY A 752 10.96 11.81 -12.65
CA GLY A 752 11.11 13.22 -12.31
C GLY A 752 10.54 13.55 -10.92
N PHE A 753 10.65 12.62 -9.98
CA PHE A 753 10.21 12.84 -8.60
C PHE A 753 11.19 13.77 -7.88
N ASN A 754 10.67 14.85 -7.28
CA ASN A 754 11.45 15.86 -6.59
C ASN A 754 11.14 15.96 -5.08
N GLY A 755 10.18 15.16 -4.57
CA GLY A 755 9.89 15.07 -3.16
C GLY A 755 10.90 14.22 -2.39
N PHE A 756 10.60 13.84 -1.17
CA PHE A 756 11.48 13.01 -0.35
C PHE A 756 11.05 11.54 -0.33
N VAL A 757 12.03 10.63 -0.25
CA VAL A 757 11.82 9.22 0.05
C VAL A 757 12.02 9.00 1.55
N MET A 758 11.08 8.32 2.20
CA MET A 758 11.10 8.03 3.62
C MET A 758 11.28 6.52 3.86
N SER A 759 12.09 6.12 4.84
CA SER A 759 12.23 4.71 5.22
C SER A 759 11.00 4.20 5.97
N ASP A 760 10.69 2.90 5.84
CA ASP A 760 9.66 2.25 6.66
C ASP A 760 10.18 1.96 8.07
N TRP A 761 9.24 1.82 9.03
CA TRP A 761 9.55 1.51 10.42
C TRP A 761 10.15 0.12 10.56
N GLY A 762 11.26 0.05 11.28
CA GLY A 762 11.91 -1.23 11.57
C GLY A 762 12.63 -1.87 10.40
N SER A 763 12.85 -1.14 9.29
CA SER A 763 13.75 -1.61 8.24
C SER A 763 15.15 -1.82 8.82
N PRO A 764 15.71 -3.04 8.73
CA PRO A 764 17.04 -3.35 9.30
C PRO A 764 18.18 -2.90 8.36
N SER A 765 17.90 -2.04 7.37
CA SER A 765 18.90 -1.49 6.47
C SER A 765 19.91 -0.60 7.20
N ASP A 766 21.10 -0.49 6.64
CA ASP A 766 22.09 0.50 7.05
C ASP A 766 21.64 1.92 6.69
N LYS A 767 21.64 2.83 7.66
CA LYS A 767 21.07 4.17 7.49
C LYS A 767 21.95 5.09 6.66
N GLY A 768 23.27 4.92 6.71
CA GLY A 768 24.19 5.61 5.82
C GLY A 768 23.97 5.18 4.37
N SER A 769 23.83 3.88 4.12
CA SER A 769 23.50 3.34 2.80
C SER A 769 22.12 3.78 2.32
N ASP A 770 21.13 3.90 3.21
CA ASP A 770 19.81 4.41 2.87
C ASP A 770 19.90 5.85 2.29
N ILE A 771 20.57 6.76 3.02
CA ILE A 771 20.76 8.15 2.58
C ILE A 771 21.56 8.19 1.27
N HIS A 772 22.66 7.46 1.18
CA HIS A 772 23.50 7.40 -0.02
C HIS A 772 22.71 6.87 -1.24
N ALA A 773 21.78 5.94 -1.04
CA ALA A 773 20.91 5.41 -2.07
C ALA A 773 19.70 6.32 -2.41
N GLY A 774 19.60 7.49 -1.80
CA GLY A 774 18.54 8.47 -2.08
C GLY A 774 17.25 8.32 -1.27
N CYS A 775 17.29 7.58 -0.15
CA CYS A 775 16.30 7.68 0.90
C CYS A 775 16.62 8.91 1.75
N ASP A 776 15.72 9.87 1.84
CA ASP A 776 16.02 11.20 2.40
C ASP A 776 15.69 11.32 3.89
N LEU A 777 14.65 10.61 4.36
CA LEU A 777 14.13 10.73 5.72
C LEU A 777 14.06 9.38 6.41
N ILE A 778 14.86 9.20 7.47
CA ILE A 778 14.92 7.95 8.22
C ILE A 778 13.86 7.92 9.32
N MET A 779 12.99 6.93 9.30
CA MET A 779 11.94 6.68 10.30
C MET A 779 12.05 5.27 10.91
N PRO A 780 11.66 5.12 12.18
CA PRO A 780 11.47 6.17 13.20
C PRO A 780 12.79 6.85 13.47
N GLY A 781 12.84 7.86 14.33
CA GLY A 781 14.11 8.51 14.68
C GLY A 781 15.22 7.50 15.02
N PHE A 782 16.45 7.86 14.71
CA PHE A 782 17.66 7.05 14.80
C PHE A 782 18.80 7.89 15.41
N ASP A 783 19.86 7.26 15.89
CA ASP A 783 21.03 7.96 16.41
C ASP A 783 21.77 8.68 15.27
N PRO A 784 21.80 10.04 15.28
CA PRO A 784 22.46 10.79 14.20
C PRO A 784 23.97 10.57 14.16
N ASP A 785 24.60 10.19 15.28
CA ASP A 785 26.04 9.99 15.33
C ASP A 785 26.48 8.82 14.45
N LYS A 786 25.61 7.83 14.22
CA LYS A 786 25.88 6.74 13.26
C LYS A 786 25.98 7.21 11.80
N LEU A 787 25.28 8.26 11.41
CA LEU A 787 25.47 8.88 10.10
C LEU A 787 26.81 9.61 10.01
N LEU A 788 27.22 10.26 11.10
CA LEU A 788 28.53 10.90 11.16
C LEU A 788 29.66 9.87 11.14
N GLU A 789 29.49 8.74 11.81
CA GLU A 789 30.43 7.60 11.74
C GLU A 789 30.59 7.12 10.28
N ALA A 790 29.49 7.00 9.52
CA ALA A 790 29.53 6.63 8.11
C ALA A 790 30.28 7.65 7.23
N MET A 791 30.37 8.92 7.66
CA MET A 791 31.16 9.97 6.99
C MET A 791 32.63 10.01 7.39
N MET A 792 32.96 9.57 8.62
CA MET A 792 34.29 9.78 9.24
C MET A 792 35.21 8.57 9.17
N ASN A 793 34.91 7.54 8.39
CA ASN A 793 35.74 6.33 8.31
C ASN A 793 35.81 5.51 9.61
N VAL A 794 34.84 5.68 10.50
CA VAL A 794 34.67 4.77 11.62
C VAL A 794 34.02 3.50 11.08
N PRO A 795 34.56 2.30 11.42
CA PRO A 795 33.92 1.05 11.01
C PRO A 795 32.46 1.08 11.44
N PRO A 796 31.50 0.89 10.51
CA PRO A 796 30.10 0.79 10.91
C PRO A 796 29.97 -0.38 11.87
N THR A 797 29.24 -0.16 12.97
CA THR A 797 28.84 -1.28 13.81
C THR A 797 28.06 -2.27 12.95
N PHE A 798 28.25 -3.55 13.16
CA PHE A 798 27.75 -4.68 12.35
C PHE A 798 26.23 -4.71 12.10
N GLU A 799 25.47 -3.80 12.65
CA GLU A 799 24.01 -3.68 12.47
C GLU A 799 23.60 -3.52 11.01
N ALA A 800 24.52 -3.03 10.17
CA ALA A 800 24.23 -2.67 8.81
C ALA A 800 24.01 -3.81 7.84
N ASP A 801 24.64 -4.96 8.00
CA ASP A 801 24.72 -5.93 6.93
C ASP A 801 24.03 -7.26 7.16
N GLY A 802 23.46 -7.50 8.34
CA GLY A 802 22.77 -8.77 8.65
C GLY A 802 23.66 -10.00 8.49
N TYR A 803 24.97 -9.83 8.46
CA TYR A 803 25.93 -10.91 8.16
C TYR A 803 26.10 -11.93 9.28
N VAL A 804 25.71 -11.60 10.50
CA VAL A 804 25.77 -12.58 11.60
C VAL A 804 24.39 -12.75 12.21
N THR A 805 23.47 -13.30 11.46
CA THR A 805 22.31 -13.94 12.06
C THR A 805 22.77 -15.33 12.54
N VAL A 806 23.21 -15.42 13.76
CA VAL A 806 23.51 -16.72 14.36
C VAL A 806 22.20 -17.30 14.84
N VAL A 807 21.53 -17.99 13.96
CA VAL A 807 20.32 -18.78 14.29
C VAL A 807 20.68 -20.12 14.94
N GLU A 808 21.96 -20.48 14.97
CA GLU A 808 22.39 -21.79 15.44
C GLU A 808 23.01 -21.72 16.84
N LYS A 809 22.57 -22.67 17.70
CA LYS A 809 22.97 -22.82 19.10
C LYS A 809 24.47 -23.14 19.34
N HIS A 810 25.31 -22.88 18.35
CA HIS A 810 26.68 -23.41 18.31
C HIS A 810 27.79 -22.36 18.46
N ILE A 811 27.43 -21.08 18.66
CA ILE A 811 28.44 -20.05 18.91
C ILE A 811 28.25 -19.51 20.31
N VAL A 812 29.34 -19.57 21.07
CA VAL A 812 29.44 -19.04 22.46
C VAL A 812 30.26 -17.76 22.43
N TYR A 813 29.76 -16.74 23.06
CA TYR A 813 30.36 -15.41 23.08
C TYR A 813 31.12 -15.13 24.36
N ASN A 814 32.27 -14.48 24.25
CA ASN A 814 33.11 -14.15 25.40
C ASN A 814 32.64 -12.93 26.18
N ARG A 815 31.60 -12.22 25.71
CA ARG A 815 31.02 -11.05 26.38
C ARG A 815 29.49 -11.11 26.41
N PRO A 816 28.82 -10.43 27.36
CA PRO A 816 27.40 -10.24 27.31
C PRO A 816 27.04 -9.45 26.05
N MET A 817 26.15 -9.97 25.25
CA MET A 817 25.70 -9.39 24.01
C MET A 817 24.37 -8.71 24.19
N ILE A 818 24.14 -7.63 23.44
CA ILE A 818 22.82 -7.04 23.33
C ILE A 818 21.99 -7.92 22.40
N GLN A 819 21.11 -8.69 23.00
CA GLN A 819 20.18 -9.55 22.29
C GLN A 819 19.04 -8.68 21.75
N TYR A 820 18.95 -8.53 20.43
CA TYR A 820 17.75 -8.02 19.78
C TYR A 820 16.73 -9.14 19.70
N GLU A 821 15.97 -9.36 20.76
CA GLU A 821 14.99 -10.44 20.89
C GLU A 821 13.95 -10.53 19.76
N MET A 822 13.79 -9.47 19.00
CA MET A 822 12.79 -9.41 17.92
C MET A 822 13.22 -10.13 16.64
N TRP A 823 14.50 -10.39 16.43
CA TRP A 823 15.02 -10.88 15.15
C TRP A 823 16.00 -12.05 15.24
N GLY A 824 16.30 -12.54 16.41
CA GLY A 824 17.22 -13.67 16.61
C GLY A 824 18.65 -13.39 16.12
N SER A 825 19.06 -12.15 16.02
CA SER A 825 20.39 -11.75 15.56
C SER A 825 21.26 -11.35 16.73
N PHE A 826 22.49 -11.85 16.76
CA PHE A 826 23.54 -11.46 17.70
C PHE A 826 24.59 -10.68 16.93
N LEU A 827 25.06 -9.58 17.49
CA LEU A 827 26.01 -8.70 16.82
C LEU A 827 27.25 -8.51 17.68
N PRO A 828 28.48 -8.54 17.10
CA PRO A 828 29.69 -8.14 17.82
C PRO A 828 29.66 -6.64 18.13
N ASP A 829 30.04 -6.28 19.35
CA ASP A 829 30.03 -4.88 19.79
C ASP A 829 31.25 -4.09 19.32
N LYS A 830 32.38 -4.75 19.14
CA LYS A 830 33.66 -4.10 18.86
C LYS A 830 34.59 -4.98 18.02
N GLU A 831 35.49 -4.32 17.28
CA GLU A 831 36.64 -4.96 16.65
C GLU A 831 37.47 -5.71 17.68
N GLY A 832 37.87 -6.95 17.35
CA GLY A 832 38.61 -7.85 18.24
C GLY A 832 37.75 -8.73 19.10
N ASP A 833 36.40 -8.60 19.07
CA ASP A 833 35.52 -9.56 19.75
C ASP A 833 35.72 -10.97 19.19
N THR A 834 35.77 -11.92 20.05
CA THR A 834 36.08 -13.33 19.74
C THR A 834 34.88 -14.20 20.03
N TYR A 835 34.54 -15.06 19.09
CA TYR A 835 33.47 -16.03 19.18
C TYR A 835 34.04 -17.43 19.09
N ILE A 836 33.52 -18.37 19.89
CA ILE A 836 33.93 -19.75 19.87
C ILE A 836 32.77 -20.61 19.39
N SER A 837 32.91 -21.23 18.23
CA SER A 837 31.98 -22.25 17.76
C SER A 837 32.21 -23.54 18.52
N THR A 838 31.22 -24.01 19.28
CA THR A 838 31.27 -25.24 20.05
C THR A 838 30.94 -26.50 19.23
N SER A 839 30.60 -26.35 17.96
CA SER A 839 30.27 -27.43 17.04
C SER A 839 31.45 -27.77 16.17
N VAL A 840 31.85 -29.05 16.16
CA VAL A 840 32.88 -29.60 15.27
C VAL A 840 32.43 -29.51 13.80
N GLU A 841 31.15 -29.61 13.54
CA GLU A 841 30.56 -29.43 12.19
C GLU A 841 29.41 -28.43 12.24
N PRO A 842 29.69 -27.16 12.02
CA PRO A 842 28.62 -26.14 11.79
C PRO A 842 27.80 -26.53 10.57
N SER A 843 26.52 -26.04 10.50
CA SER A 843 25.69 -26.27 9.32
C SER A 843 26.38 -25.76 8.04
N GLN A 844 26.04 -26.35 6.90
CA GLN A 844 26.60 -25.97 5.62
C GLN A 844 26.43 -24.44 5.38
N GLN A 845 25.27 -23.88 5.75
CA GLN A 845 24.98 -22.46 5.63
C GLN A 845 25.90 -21.59 6.49
N LEU A 846 26.16 -22.00 7.73
CA LEU A 846 27.06 -21.25 8.61
C LEU A 846 28.50 -21.31 8.08
N ASN A 847 28.95 -22.48 7.61
CA ASN A 847 30.27 -22.62 7.00
C ASN A 847 30.46 -21.78 5.76
N GLU A 848 29.44 -21.69 4.89
CA GLU A 848 29.47 -20.84 3.69
C GLU A 848 29.53 -19.37 4.07
N LYS A 849 28.74 -18.94 5.05
CA LYS A 849 28.80 -17.58 5.60
C LYS A 849 30.17 -17.23 6.19
N LEU A 850 30.69 -18.09 7.04
CA LEU A 850 31.98 -17.86 7.69
C LEU A 850 33.11 -17.76 6.66
N LYS A 851 33.14 -18.66 5.67
CA LYS A 851 34.10 -18.60 4.56
C LYS A 851 34.00 -17.28 3.78
N ARG A 852 32.81 -16.82 3.53
CA ARG A 852 32.59 -15.55 2.85
C ARG A 852 33.13 -14.38 3.69
N LEU A 853 32.77 -14.31 4.98
CA LEU A 853 33.26 -13.28 5.89
C LEU A 853 34.79 -13.27 6.01
N GLU A 854 35.43 -14.45 6.00
CA GLU A 854 36.87 -14.59 6.00
C GLU A 854 37.50 -14.12 4.68
N GLN A 855 36.92 -14.49 3.54
CA GLN A 855 37.36 -14.02 2.22
C GLN A 855 37.24 -12.50 2.05
N GLU A 856 36.22 -11.91 2.64
CA GLU A 856 35.98 -10.46 2.67
C GLU A 856 36.85 -9.75 3.72
N GLY A 857 37.65 -10.49 4.51
CA GLY A 857 38.56 -9.92 5.51
C GLY A 857 37.84 -9.40 6.77
N ILE A 858 36.57 -9.72 6.92
CA ILE A 858 35.70 -9.25 8.02
C ILE A 858 35.97 -10.02 9.30
N CYS A 859 36.34 -11.26 9.18
CA CYS A 859 36.75 -12.09 10.32
C CYS A 859 37.98 -12.92 9.99
N GLU A 860 38.64 -13.42 11.06
CA GLU A 860 39.68 -14.44 11.00
C GLU A 860 39.13 -15.69 11.70
N ILE A 861 39.25 -16.83 11.03
CA ILE A 861 38.75 -18.10 11.54
C ILE A 861 39.95 -19.00 11.90
N LYS A 862 40.11 -19.30 13.19
CA LYS A 862 41.12 -20.27 13.69
C LYS A 862 40.43 -21.55 14.11
N VAL A 863 40.87 -22.65 13.53
CA VAL A 863 40.39 -23.98 13.95
C VAL A 863 41.25 -24.46 15.13
N GLU A 864 40.63 -24.74 16.25
CA GLU A 864 41.29 -25.20 17.46
C GLU A 864 41.54 -26.73 17.41
N VAL A 865 42.37 -27.22 18.35
CA VAL A 865 42.80 -28.63 18.36
C VAL A 865 41.64 -29.61 18.59
N ASP A 866 40.59 -29.16 19.26
CA ASP A 866 39.37 -29.93 19.52
C ASP A 866 38.34 -29.88 18.38
N GLY A 867 38.69 -29.17 17.27
CA GLY A 867 37.83 -28.98 16.12
C GLY A 867 36.85 -27.82 16.26
N SER A 868 36.80 -27.13 17.40
CA SER A 868 36.06 -25.88 17.54
C SER A 868 36.69 -24.76 16.69
N LYS A 869 35.88 -23.73 16.34
CA LYS A 869 36.37 -22.60 15.58
C LYS A 869 36.32 -21.33 16.44
N THR A 870 37.46 -20.70 16.58
CA THR A 870 37.55 -19.34 17.13
C THR A 870 37.43 -18.33 16.00
N ILE A 871 36.39 -17.49 16.03
CA ILE A 871 36.11 -16.50 15.02
C ILE A 871 36.39 -15.14 15.63
N THR A 872 37.40 -14.45 15.12
CA THR A 872 37.77 -13.11 15.57
C THR A 872 37.26 -12.09 14.57
N TYR A 873 36.43 -11.18 15.01
CA TYR A 873 35.95 -10.09 14.19
C TYR A 873 37.05 -9.04 13.97
N LYS A 874 37.33 -8.75 12.71
CA LYS A 874 38.39 -7.78 12.30
C LYS A 874 37.86 -6.38 12.04
N GLY A 875 36.55 -6.21 12.14
CA GLY A 875 35.92 -4.95 11.76
C GLY A 875 35.73 -4.82 10.24
N PHE A 876 34.75 -4.04 9.87
CA PHE A 876 34.44 -3.75 8.47
C PHE A 876 35.14 -2.46 8.09
N ASN A 877 36.30 -2.52 7.45
CA ASN A 877 36.99 -1.31 6.99
C ASN A 877 36.40 -0.87 5.63
N ARG A 878 35.19 -0.34 5.67
CA ARG A 878 34.49 0.17 4.49
C ARG A 878 35.05 1.51 3.99
N GLY A 879 35.80 2.20 4.80
CA GLY A 879 36.04 3.61 4.55
C GLY A 879 34.75 4.42 4.65
N PRO A 880 34.83 5.76 4.55
CA PRO A 880 33.65 6.61 4.54
C PRO A 880 32.83 6.32 3.28
N TYR A 881 31.54 6.03 3.44
CA TYR A 881 30.63 5.68 2.33
C TYR A 881 29.43 6.63 2.25
N LEU A 882 29.31 7.58 3.17
CA LEU A 882 28.33 8.65 3.14
C LEU A 882 29.04 9.98 2.98
N ALA A 883 28.71 10.73 1.95
CA ALA A 883 29.31 12.04 1.70
C ALA A 883 28.46 13.18 2.28
N LEU A 884 29.10 14.33 2.48
CA LEU A 884 28.40 15.57 2.84
C LEU A 884 27.29 15.90 1.82
N GLY A 885 27.58 15.74 0.53
CA GLY A 885 26.60 15.99 -0.53
C GLY A 885 25.36 15.10 -0.46
N ASP A 886 25.47 13.84 0.01
CA ASP A 886 24.32 12.95 0.21
C ASP A 886 23.37 13.51 1.27
N LEU A 887 23.92 13.94 2.44
CA LEU A 887 23.13 14.58 3.50
C LEU A 887 22.53 15.91 3.04
N GLN A 888 23.30 16.72 2.33
CA GLN A 888 22.80 17.99 1.79
C GLN A 888 21.65 17.78 0.82
N GLN A 889 21.78 16.83 -0.10
CA GLN A 889 20.72 16.51 -1.07
C GLN A 889 19.45 16.01 -0.38
N ALA A 890 19.58 15.12 0.62
CA ALA A 890 18.45 14.63 1.41
C ALA A 890 17.75 15.80 2.15
N VAL A 891 18.53 16.69 2.76
CA VAL A 891 18.00 17.90 3.42
C VAL A 891 17.29 18.82 2.44
N ILE A 892 17.84 19.02 1.23
CA ILE A 892 17.21 19.84 0.19
C ILE A 892 15.84 19.29 -0.18
N HIS A 893 15.71 17.96 -0.36
CA HIS A 893 14.44 17.33 -0.69
C HIS A 893 13.42 17.50 0.44
N ILE A 894 13.81 17.26 1.69
CA ILE A 894 12.95 17.42 2.86
C ILE A 894 12.50 18.88 3.01
N LEU A 895 13.43 19.84 2.97
CA LEU A 895 13.13 21.25 3.17
C LEU A 895 12.31 21.85 2.01
N SER A 896 12.52 21.38 0.79
CA SER A 896 11.71 21.79 -0.38
C SER A 896 10.23 21.47 -0.19
N GLU A 897 9.91 20.35 0.45
CA GLU A 897 8.53 19.98 0.78
C GLU A 897 8.04 20.71 2.05
N ILE A 898 8.88 20.85 3.09
CA ILE A 898 8.51 21.57 4.32
C ILE A 898 8.16 23.02 4.02
N LYS A 899 8.83 23.67 3.06
CA LYS A 899 8.61 25.06 2.65
C LYS A 899 7.14 25.42 2.44
N SER A 900 6.35 24.49 1.92
CA SER A 900 4.93 24.67 1.58
C SER A 900 3.97 24.23 2.68
N THR A 901 4.43 23.65 3.79
CA THR A 901 3.58 23.07 4.84
C THR A 901 2.87 24.12 5.70
N ASN A 902 1.74 23.70 6.30
CA ASN A 902 1.05 24.53 7.30
C ASN A 902 1.92 24.81 8.52
N SER A 903 2.74 23.84 8.93
CA SER A 903 3.67 24.03 10.05
C SER A 903 4.65 25.18 9.76
N MET A 904 5.14 25.29 8.51
CA MET A 904 5.97 26.41 8.09
C MET A 904 5.22 27.73 8.09
N GLN A 905 4.01 27.77 7.54
CA GLN A 905 3.16 28.97 7.51
C GLN A 905 2.85 29.47 8.95
N LYS A 906 2.59 28.54 9.88
CA LYS A 906 2.38 28.87 11.30
C LYS A 906 3.63 29.45 11.95
N LEU A 907 4.81 28.89 11.63
CA LEU A 907 6.07 29.39 12.15
C LEU A 907 6.33 30.82 11.70
N ILE A 908 6.12 31.12 10.42
CA ILE A 908 6.26 32.48 9.85
C ILE A 908 5.30 33.46 10.54
N LYS A 909 4.03 33.08 10.69
CA LYS A 909 3.03 33.93 11.39
C LYS A 909 3.40 34.18 12.84
N LYS A 910 3.92 33.18 13.57
CA LYS A 910 4.35 33.28 14.98
C LYS A 910 5.57 34.18 15.15
N ALA A 911 6.44 34.17 14.15
CA ALA A 911 7.64 35.02 14.18
C ALA A 911 7.35 36.52 13.89
N ASN A 912 6.09 36.92 13.70
CA ASN A 912 5.67 38.26 13.29
C ASN A 912 6.36 38.79 12.03
N ILE A 913 6.64 37.89 11.08
CA ILE A 913 7.41 38.22 9.87
C ILE A 913 6.49 38.15 8.63
#